data_539fce5f8cc21e1b15b6b3d4549a6ae2
#
_entry.id   539fce5f8cc21e1b15b6b3d4549a6ae2
#
_cell.length_a   1.000
_cell.length_b   1.000
_cell.length_c   1.000
_cell.angle_alpha   90.00
_cell.angle_beta   90.00
_cell.angle_gamma   90.00
#
_symmetry.space_group_name_H-M   'P 1'
#
loop_
_entity.id
_entity.type
_entity.pdbx_description
1 polymer ?
#
loop_
_entity_poly.entity_id
_entity_poly.type
_entity_poly.pdbx_seq_one_letter_code
_entity_poly.pdbx_strand_id
1 'polypeptide(L)'
;MADDLGWADVSYHGSEIRTPNIDRIAHEGIELDRFYVYPLCSSTRAALMTGQSAFRTGVTLPIGSFSEPGLPLDRTLLPERLQDAGYQTFMVGKWHLGGRSPDDFPHHRGFNHFYGHLGGFIDYYDHTVLGGIDWQRNGTTVREAGYSTELITDEAVALLRARDHDRPVFLFVSYNAPHGPQAAPRANIDRYAEIEDEERRVYAAMVDNMDVGIGRILETLEAEDMQNDTLVFFMSDNGGASTFPANFVPHSSEGRNEPLRGGKGLPLEGGIRVPAAAWWPGRIEGGVKSEEVIAVQDLLPTFAEAAGFSLPGKAELDGESRWGALRGRAPTSRGPFVVTALGGTAVIDGDWKLVRLSGIPLPFLLASTELYRFKEDPLEANDLSAEHPEVVARLESYLDSLDRVPPVGGERGPIGPLAAMRRRRAESSNAITQMPHAEKARLESVTVTGELRFNERSREFDGSTGTIVYDEGESFGGYTLFSPIGARASYLINMQGEVVHRWDLPEGMSVFKQVYLLDNGHLLRGVKPTERGLDKEGPGGTLQEVDWQGNVVWEYESPDRYTRLREDYVRLPNGHTIFMAFDEVTREEALALGATPERIGEGIETLWPNKVVEIDQAGHRVWEWRFWDHYGSEALGNQHDAGRVDINLIEAPIPSINRDMSHSSTVDYDPLHDHVLISARITSEIYVIDHGTANYADPKLGIEAARGPAGAILQRYGNPGNYGAGAPQRGADPGDRSFFAQHGPGWIPAGLSGSGHLLVHNNGVGRSRSPPSSRMGTAIFMLRRFLLSNTDDYSTVDEIDPTTGEVVWRFRADRPQAISGFVMGGAQRLPNGNTHITSGQHGHLFEVTPKGKVVWEYLSPASALGVQERPLPYPLHNIQNSHRLAADHPALRGRDLSAKGTVFENEPSPGIGARTGGVALRLAHGVLKTWVLGALAALLVGTAAWLIRGRLRRRTA
;
A
#
# COMPACT_ATOMS: atom_id res chain seq x y z
N MET A 1 -14.39 -23.47 -9.95
CA MET A 1 -13.82 -22.27 -10.64
C MET A 1 -12.34 -22.21 -10.34
N ALA A 2 -11.51 -22.10 -11.39
CA ALA A 2 -10.08 -21.87 -11.29
C ALA A 2 -9.77 -20.34 -11.24
N ASP A 3 -8.56 -19.97 -10.85
CA ASP A 3 -8.07 -18.60 -10.69
C ASP A 3 -6.83 -18.40 -11.56
N ASP A 4 -6.89 -17.55 -12.58
CA ASP A 4 -5.81 -17.32 -13.57
C ASP A 4 -5.47 -18.52 -14.48
N LEU A 5 -6.39 -19.43 -14.73
CA LEU A 5 -6.16 -20.55 -15.65
C LEU A 5 -6.25 -20.07 -17.10
N GLY A 6 -5.17 -20.25 -17.86
CA GLY A 6 -5.11 -19.86 -19.26
C GLY A 6 -5.93 -20.77 -20.19
N TRP A 7 -6.32 -20.24 -21.36
CA TRP A 7 -7.05 -20.98 -22.38
C TRP A 7 -6.34 -22.27 -22.80
N ALA A 8 -5.02 -22.20 -22.99
CA ALA A 8 -4.21 -23.32 -23.44
C ALA A 8 -3.73 -24.24 -22.31
N ASP A 9 -4.26 -24.09 -21.09
CA ASP A 9 -3.74 -24.83 -19.92
C ASP A 9 -4.59 -26.03 -19.51
N VAL A 10 -5.57 -26.38 -20.33
CA VAL A 10 -6.36 -27.61 -20.17
C VAL A 10 -6.07 -28.60 -21.30
N SER A 11 -6.06 -29.90 -20.98
CA SER A 11 -5.65 -30.91 -21.97
C SER A 11 -6.59 -31.03 -23.14
N TYR A 12 -7.90 -30.74 -23.01
CA TYR A 12 -8.81 -30.73 -24.16
C TYR A 12 -8.57 -29.57 -25.15
N HIS A 13 -7.75 -28.56 -24.79
CA HIS A 13 -7.20 -27.56 -25.69
C HIS A 13 -5.76 -27.85 -26.13
N GLY A 14 -5.23 -29.03 -25.83
CA GLY A 14 -3.91 -29.49 -26.28
C GLY A 14 -2.75 -29.11 -25.36
N SER A 15 -3.01 -28.83 -24.09
CA SER A 15 -1.97 -28.56 -23.10
C SER A 15 -1.09 -29.77 -22.84
N GLU A 16 0.16 -29.51 -22.47
CA GLU A 16 1.06 -30.48 -21.83
C GLU A 16 0.64 -30.83 -20.39
N ILE A 17 -0.25 -30.02 -19.80
CA ILE A 17 -0.76 -30.22 -18.43
C ILE A 17 -1.88 -31.26 -18.46
N ARG A 18 -1.86 -32.18 -17.53
CA ARG A 18 -2.85 -33.25 -17.41
C ARG A 18 -4.08 -32.76 -16.66
N THR A 19 -5.23 -32.71 -17.33
CA THR A 19 -6.51 -32.30 -16.74
C THR A 19 -7.63 -33.32 -17.05
N PRO A 20 -7.44 -34.63 -16.76
CA PRO A 20 -8.40 -35.67 -17.18
C PRO A 20 -9.79 -35.50 -16.57
N ASN A 21 -9.91 -34.88 -15.39
CA ASN A 21 -11.20 -34.68 -14.72
C ASN A 21 -11.93 -33.42 -15.24
N ILE A 22 -11.21 -32.38 -15.60
CA ILE A 22 -11.75 -31.23 -16.33
C ILE A 22 -12.16 -31.66 -17.73
N ASP A 23 -11.35 -32.46 -18.43
CA ASP A 23 -11.66 -33.06 -19.73
C ASP A 23 -12.93 -33.93 -19.67
N ARG A 24 -13.12 -34.65 -18.58
CA ARG A 24 -14.34 -35.44 -18.35
C ARG A 24 -15.57 -34.55 -18.35
N ILE A 25 -15.56 -33.42 -17.63
CA ILE A 25 -16.67 -32.46 -17.62
C ILE A 25 -16.95 -31.96 -19.05
N ALA A 26 -15.92 -31.68 -19.86
CA ALA A 26 -16.06 -31.20 -21.22
C ALA A 26 -16.54 -32.30 -22.19
N HIS A 27 -15.98 -33.50 -22.12
CA HIS A 27 -16.25 -34.57 -23.08
C HIS A 27 -17.53 -35.38 -22.76
N GLU A 28 -17.83 -35.60 -21.48
CA GLU A 28 -19.10 -36.24 -21.08
C GLU A 28 -20.24 -35.23 -20.95
N GLY A 29 -19.94 -33.91 -21.01
CA GLY A 29 -20.88 -32.81 -21.06
C GLY A 29 -20.69 -31.96 -22.29
N ILE A 30 -20.75 -30.64 -22.12
CA ILE A 30 -20.63 -29.66 -23.21
C ILE A 30 -19.43 -28.75 -22.97
N GLU A 31 -18.51 -28.68 -23.96
CA GLU A 31 -17.47 -27.65 -24.03
C GLU A 31 -18.05 -26.31 -24.48
N LEU A 32 -17.70 -25.20 -23.79
CA LEU A 32 -18.18 -23.86 -24.11
C LEU A 32 -17.05 -23.05 -24.75
N ASP A 33 -16.97 -23.09 -26.09
CA ASP A 33 -15.88 -22.46 -26.84
C ASP A 33 -15.89 -20.94 -26.75
N ARG A 34 -17.06 -20.32 -26.56
CA ARG A 34 -17.23 -18.86 -26.47
C ARG A 34 -17.80 -18.44 -25.12
N PHE A 35 -17.14 -18.88 -24.02
CA PHE A 35 -17.49 -18.46 -22.69
C PHE A 35 -16.63 -17.25 -22.28
N TYR A 36 -17.30 -16.13 -21.96
CA TYR A 36 -16.68 -14.85 -21.66
C TYR A 36 -16.82 -14.45 -20.20
N VAL A 37 -15.71 -14.02 -19.63
CA VAL A 37 -15.60 -13.48 -18.29
C VAL A 37 -15.03 -12.05 -18.32
N TYR A 38 -14.87 -11.43 -17.18
CA TYR A 38 -14.09 -10.20 -17.09
C TYR A 38 -12.61 -10.54 -16.97
N PRO A 39 -11.70 -9.64 -17.42
CA PRO A 39 -10.27 -9.95 -17.42
C PRO A 39 -9.62 -9.81 -16.02
N LEU A 40 -10.43 -9.69 -14.97
CA LEU A 40 -10.00 -9.51 -13.57
C LEU A 40 -10.94 -10.25 -12.62
N CYS A 41 -10.36 -10.95 -11.65
CA CYS A 41 -11.04 -11.88 -10.77
C CYS A 41 -12.23 -11.29 -9.99
N SER A 42 -12.10 -10.16 -9.29
CA SER A 42 -13.25 -9.56 -8.56
C SER A 42 -14.40 -9.16 -9.47
N SER A 43 -14.10 -8.70 -10.69
CA SER A 43 -15.10 -8.28 -11.67
C SER A 43 -15.95 -9.46 -12.15
N THR A 44 -15.30 -10.58 -12.47
CA THR A 44 -15.96 -11.84 -12.84
C THR A 44 -16.78 -12.40 -11.68
N ARG A 45 -16.22 -12.44 -10.49
CA ARG A 45 -16.89 -12.97 -9.29
C ARG A 45 -18.11 -12.13 -8.92
N ALA A 46 -18.03 -10.79 -9.03
CA ALA A 46 -19.16 -9.89 -8.84
C ALA A 46 -20.28 -10.15 -9.87
N ALA A 47 -19.91 -10.33 -11.13
CA ALA A 47 -20.87 -10.59 -12.21
C ALA A 47 -21.55 -11.98 -12.06
N LEU A 48 -20.79 -13.01 -11.69
CA LEU A 48 -21.31 -14.34 -11.36
C LEU A 48 -22.35 -14.28 -10.22
N MET A 49 -21.99 -13.60 -9.13
CA MET A 49 -22.84 -13.56 -7.94
C MET A 49 -24.10 -12.71 -8.11
N THR A 50 -24.05 -11.68 -8.96
CA THR A 50 -25.18 -10.72 -9.10
C THR A 50 -26.02 -10.89 -10.36
N GLY A 51 -25.47 -11.56 -11.41
CA GLY A 51 -26.06 -11.56 -12.74
C GLY A 51 -26.00 -10.18 -13.43
N GLN A 52 -25.19 -9.27 -12.91
CA GLN A 52 -25.02 -7.90 -13.39
C GLN A 52 -23.62 -7.70 -13.96
N SER A 53 -23.49 -6.77 -14.90
CA SER A 53 -22.20 -6.38 -15.45
C SER A 53 -21.31 -5.73 -14.37
N ALA A 54 -20.00 -5.90 -14.49
CA ALA A 54 -19.04 -5.38 -13.52
C ALA A 54 -19.13 -3.87 -13.32
N PHE A 55 -19.43 -3.10 -14.37
CA PHE A 55 -19.60 -1.64 -14.25
C PHE A 55 -20.88 -1.25 -13.49
N ARG A 56 -21.95 -2.05 -13.58
CA ARG A 56 -23.19 -1.83 -12.84
C ARG A 56 -23.04 -2.14 -11.35
N THR A 57 -22.25 -3.16 -11.03
CA THR A 57 -21.91 -3.46 -9.63
C THR A 57 -20.87 -2.48 -9.05
N GLY A 58 -20.14 -1.73 -9.89
CA GLY A 58 -19.02 -0.88 -9.53
C GLY A 58 -17.71 -1.63 -9.30
N VAL A 59 -17.71 -2.96 -9.46
CA VAL A 59 -16.51 -3.82 -9.25
C VAL A 59 -15.80 -4.04 -10.59
N THR A 60 -15.07 -3.05 -11.07
CA THR A 60 -14.33 -3.12 -12.36
C THR A 60 -12.84 -3.40 -12.19
N LEU A 61 -12.35 -3.47 -10.95
CA LEU A 61 -10.96 -3.76 -10.56
C LEU A 61 -10.94 -4.79 -9.43
N PRO A 62 -9.80 -5.48 -9.21
CA PRO A 62 -9.65 -6.35 -8.06
C PRO A 62 -9.89 -5.58 -6.75
N ILE A 63 -10.68 -6.13 -5.86
CA ILE A 63 -10.92 -5.58 -4.53
C ILE A 63 -9.69 -5.88 -3.67
N GLY A 64 -9.09 -4.86 -3.06
CA GLY A 64 -7.98 -5.04 -2.14
C GLY A 64 -8.42 -5.83 -0.88
N SER A 65 -7.60 -6.79 -0.46
CA SER A 65 -7.95 -7.86 0.49
C SER A 65 -8.49 -7.36 1.79
N PHE A 66 -8.51 -6.32 2.35
CA PHE A 66 -9.10 -5.88 3.64
C PHE A 66 -9.28 -4.35 3.72
N SER A 67 -9.00 -3.64 2.63
CA SER A 67 -8.85 -2.19 2.64
C SER A 67 -9.92 -1.44 1.87
N GLU A 68 -10.63 -2.13 0.98
CA GLU A 68 -11.62 -1.52 0.10
C GLU A 68 -13.02 -2.00 0.44
N PRO A 69 -14.06 -1.19 0.21
CA PRO A 69 -15.43 -1.66 0.28
C PRO A 69 -15.61 -2.89 -0.61
N GLY A 70 -16.30 -3.88 -0.09
CA GLY A 70 -16.67 -5.08 -0.83
C GLY A 70 -17.70 -4.80 -1.93
N LEU A 71 -18.21 -5.87 -2.51
CA LEU A 71 -19.40 -5.81 -3.37
C LEU A 71 -20.54 -5.15 -2.60
N PRO A 72 -21.24 -4.12 -3.17
CA PRO A 72 -22.27 -3.38 -2.46
C PRO A 72 -23.30 -4.28 -1.78
N LEU A 73 -23.61 -3.97 -0.52
CA LEU A 73 -24.48 -4.79 0.33
C LEU A 73 -25.95 -4.76 -0.12
N ASP A 74 -26.35 -3.80 -0.92
CA ASP A 74 -27.70 -3.67 -1.53
C ASP A 74 -27.93 -4.62 -2.71
N ARG A 75 -26.89 -5.40 -3.11
CA ARG A 75 -27.01 -6.41 -4.17
C ARG A 75 -27.41 -7.75 -3.60
N THR A 76 -28.52 -8.31 -4.08
CA THR A 76 -28.89 -9.69 -3.78
C THR A 76 -28.04 -10.66 -4.60
N LEU A 77 -27.36 -11.57 -3.93
CA LEU A 77 -26.42 -12.50 -4.56
C LEU A 77 -27.08 -13.83 -4.92
N LEU A 78 -26.46 -14.57 -5.83
CA LEU A 78 -26.87 -15.91 -6.23
C LEU A 78 -27.12 -16.85 -5.03
N PRO A 79 -26.22 -16.98 -4.03
CA PRO A 79 -26.49 -17.85 -2.87
C PRO A 79 -27.68 -17.39 -2.02
N GLU A 80 -27.93 -16.07 -1.88
CA GLU A 80 -29.11 -15.56 -1.17
C GLU A 80 -30.41 -16.00 -1.87
N ARG A 81 -30.46 -15.89 -3.20
CA ARG A 81 -31.61 -16.34 -4.01
C ARG A 81 -31.82 -17.86 -3.95
N LEU A 82 -30.73 -18.62 -3.88
CA LEU A 82 -30.79 -20.09 -3.75
C LEU A 82 -31.26 -20.49 -2.33
N GLN A 83 -30.88 -19.77 -1.29
CA GLN A 83 -31.41 -19.98 0.05
C GLN A 83 -32.93 -19.75 0.08
N ASP A 84 -33.40 -18.67 -0.54
CA ASP A 84 -34.84 -18.38 -0.68
C ASP A 84 -35.58 -19.49 -1.43
N ALA A 85 -34.89 -20.18 -2.36
CA ALA A 85 -35.39 -21.34 -3.08
C ALA A 85 -35.23 -22.67 -2.30
N GLY A 86 -34.75 -22.62 -1.05
CA GLY A 86 -34.61 -23.79 -0.17
C GLY A 86 -33.30 -24.55 -0.23
N TYR A 87 -32.32 -24.06 -1.00
CA TYR A 87 -31.01 -24.70 -1.10
C TYR A 87 -30.18 -24.54 0.17
N GLN A 88 -29.34 -25.51 0.45
CA GLN A 88 -28.15 -25.35 1.27
C GLN A 88 -27.06 -24.72 0.41
N THR A 89 -26.41 -23.71 0.91
CA THR A 89 -25.43 -22.91 0.13
C THR A 89 -24.06 -22.97 0.80
N PHE A 90 -23.09 -23.55 0.13
CA PHE A 90 -21.75 -23.75 0.63
C PHE A 90 -20.73 -23.07 -0.28
N MET A 91 -19.71 -22.50 0.32
CA MET A 91 -18.56 -21.94 -0.40
C MET A 91 -17.26 -22.43 0.22
N VAL A 92 -16.33 -22.88 -0.63
CA VAL A 92 -14.98 -23.24 -0.24
C VAL A 92 -13.97 -22.53 -1.15
N GLY A 93 -12.91 -21.95 -0.57
CA GLY A 93 -11.81 -21.30 -1.26
C GLY A 93 -11.90 -19.78 -1.33
N LYS A 94 -11.49 -19.20 -2.45
CA LYS A 94 -11.31 -17.75 -2.65
C LYS A 94 -12.63 -17.00 -2.80
N TRP A 95 -12.84 -15.95 -1.96
CA TRP A 95 -13.98 -15.02 -2.08
C TRP A 95 -13.70 -13.84 -3.00
N HIS A 96 -12.79 -12.96 -2.63
CA HIS A 96 -12.32 -11.78 -3.36
C HIS A 96 -13.41 -10.75 -3.71
N LEU A 97 -14.49 -10.68 -2.94
CA LEU A 97 -15.58 -9.70 -3.10
C LEU A 97 -15.79 -8.80 -1.88
N GLY A 98 -14.84 -8.78 -0.96
CA GLY A 98 -14.83 -7.95 0.25
C GLY A 98 -14.34 -8.73 1.45
N GLY A 99 -13.75 -8.03 2.39
CA GLY A 99 -13.15 -8.60 3.60
C GLY A 99 -12.91 -7.53 4.66
N ARG A 100 -13.37 -6.31 4.41
CA ARG A 100 -13.20 -5.17 5.30
C ARG A 100 -14.17 -5.19 6.47
N SER A 101 -15.41 -5.57 6.21
CA SER A 101 -16.47 -5.68 7.22
C SER A 101 -16.93 -7.13 7.33
N PRO A 102 -17.33 -7.61 8.51
CA PRO A 102 -18.00 -8.89 8.62
C PRO A 102 -19.19 -9.04 7.67
N ASP A 103 -19.91 -7.95 7.36
CA ASP A 103 -21.05 -7.95 6.43
C ASP A 103 -20.65 -8.31 5.00
N ASP A 104 -19.34 -8.15 4.63
CA ASP A 104 -18.82 -8.55 3.33
C ASP A 104 -18.55 -10.06 3.24
N PHE A 105 -18.49 -10.78 4.37
CA PHE A 105 -18.05 -12.16 4.40
C PHE A 105 -19.08 -13.10 3.77
N PRO A 106 -18.67 -14.19 3.11
CA PRO A 106 -19.57 -15.10 2.40
C PRO A 106 -20.76 -15.60 3.23
N HIS A 107 -20.54 -15.95 4.51
CA HIS A 107 -21.60 -16.45 5.39
C HIS A 107 -22.61 -15.37 5.84
N HIS A 108 -22.32 -14.08 5.60
CA HIS A 108 -23.28 -12.97 5.69
C HIS A 108 -23.87 -12.58 4.33
N ARG A 109 -23.39 -13.19 3.25
CA ARG A 109 -23.78 -12.94 1.87
C ARG A 109 -24.43 -14.17 1.21
N GLY A 110 -25.22 -14.92 2.01
CA GLY A 110 -26.06 -16.00 1.53
C GLY A 110 -25.40 -17.37 1.46
N PHE A 111 -24.22 -17.59 2.04
CA PHE A 111 -23.67 -18.94 2.19
C PHE A 111 -23.90 -19.45 3.63
N ASN A 112 -24.48 -20.63 3.77
CA ASN A 112 -24.67 -21.28 5.07
C ASN A 112 -23.33 -21.75 5.66
N HIS A 113 -22.35 -22.00 4.81
CA HIS A 113 -21.00 -22.38 5.21
C HIS A 113 -19.97 -21.73 4.30
N PHE A 114 -18.90 -21.23 4.90
CA PHE A 114 -17.72 -20.70 4.23
C PHE A 114 -16.45 -21.28 4.83
N TYR A 115 -15.55 -21.77 3.99
CA TYR A 115 -14.21 -22.18 4.37
C TYR A 115 -13.23 -21.75 3.29
N GLY A 116 -12.20 -20.97 3.66
CA GLY A 116 -11.22 -20.45 2.71
C GLY A 116 -10.72 -19.06 3.05
N HIS A 117 -10.46 -18.24 2.04
CA HIS A 117 -9.87 -16.91 2.22
C HIS A 117 -10.67 -15.79 1.57
N LEU A 118 -10.59 -14.58 2.16
CA LEU A 118 -11.33 -13.40 1.70
C LEU A 118 -10.58 -12.63 0.62
N GLY A 119 -9.25 -12.67 0.64
CA GLY A 119 -8.38 -11.92 -0.24
C GLY A 119 -8.24 -12.48 -1.65
N GLY A 120 -7.46 -11.75 -2.47
CA GLY A 120 -7.24 -12.11 -3.88
C GLY A 120 -6.24 -13.23 -4.10
N PHE A 121 -5.37 -13.52 -3.15
CA PHE A 121 -4.37 -14.58 -3.17
C PHE A 121 -3.89 -14.88 -1.76
N ILE A 122 -3.30 -16.04 -1.55
CA ILE A 122 -2.66 -16.46 -0.29
C ILE A 122 -1.42 -17.28 -0.59
N ASP A 123 -0.54 -17.43 0.41
CA ASP A 123 0.44 -18.52 0.42
C ASP A 123 -0.28 -19.87 0.53
N TYR A 124 0.16 -20.87 -0.25
CA TYR A 124 -0.53 -22.16 -0.36
C TYR A 124 -0.38 -23.09 0.85
N TYR A 125 0.63 -22.87 1.70
CA TYR A 125 0.91 -23.69 2.88
C TYR A 125 0.71 -22.94 4.19
N ASP A 126 1.15 -21.68 4.24
CA ASP A 126 1.02 -20.85 5.44
C ASP A 126 -0.34 -20.14 5.51
N HIS A 127 -1.10 -20.15 4.41
CA HIS A 127 -2.41 -19.50 4.24
C HIS A 127 -2.38 -18.02 4.61
N THR A 128 -1.23 -17.36 4.33
CA THR A 128 -1.02 -15.96 4.66
C THR A 128 -1.12 -15.06 3.43
N VAL A 129 -1.59 -13.84 3.65
CA VAL A 129 -1.53 -12.74 2.69
C VAL A 129 -0.96 -11.51 3.39
N LEU A 130 0.05 -10.87 2.80
CA LEU A 130 0.69 -9.65 3.36
C LEU A 130 1.16 -9.81 4.83
N GLY A 131 1.52 -11.02 5.23
CA GLY A 131 2.01 -11.35 6.57
C GLY A 131 0.92 -11.68 7.61
N GLY A 132 -0.35 -11.63 7.23
CA GLY A 132 -1.48 -12.07 8.07
C GLY A 132 -2.12 -13.34 7.55
N ILE A 133 -2.69 -14.17 8.43
CA ILE A 133 -3.45 -15.35 8.03
C ILE A 133 -4.79 -14.90 7.46
N ASP A 134 -5.07 -15.31 6.23
CA ASP A 134 -6.37 -15.18 5.58
C ASP A 134 -6.94 -16.57 5.28
N TRP A 135 -7.20 -17.33 6.33
CA TRP A 135 -7.81 -18.64 6.25
C TRP A 135 -8.89 -18.77 7.32
N GLN A 136 -10.12 -19.01 6.93
CA GLN A 136 -11.28 -18.84 7.78
C GLN A 136 -12.31 -19.94 7.62
N ARG A 137 -13.04 -20.20 8.71
CA ARG A 137 -14.27 -20.99 8.71
C ARG A 137 -15.37 -20.13 9.33
N ASN A 138 -16.36 -19.69 8.54
CA ASN A 138 -17.49 -18.87 8.97
C ASN A 138 -17.07 -17.64 9.79
N GLY A 139 -16.11 -16.86 9.27
CA GLY A 139 -15.60 -15.64 9.91
C GLY A 139 -14.59 -15.85 11.03
N THR A 140 -14.34 -17.10 11.43
CA THR A 140 -13.32 -17.43 12.43
C THR A 140 -12.01 -17.83 11.72
N THR A 141 -10.91 -17.17 12.06
CA THR A 141 -9.58 -17.53 11.53
C THR A 141 -9.18 -18.93 12.00
N VAL A 142 -8.79 -19.78 11.07
CA VAL A 142 -8.31 -21.14 11.32
C VAL A 142 -6.83 -21.24 11.03
N ARG A 143 -6.09 -21.96 11.88
CA ARG A 143 -4.67 -22.28 11.69
C ARG A 143 -4.55 -23.77 11.54
N GLU A 144 -4.27 -24.22 10.33
CA GLU A 144 -4.07 -25.65 10.02
C GLU A 144 -2.98 -25.81 8.99
N ALA A 145 -2.29 -26.94 9.03
CA ALA A 145 -1.27 -27.27 8.07
C ALA A 145 -1.89 -27.99 6.87
N GLY A 146 -1.38 -27.76 5.69
CA GLY A 146 -1.80 -28.44 4.46
C GLY A 146 -1.65 -27.54 3.24
N TYR A 147 -1.77 -28.13 2.08
CA TYR A 147 -1.78 -27.42 0.81
C TYR A 147 -3.21 -26.92 0.54
N SER A 148 -3.40 -25.61 0.36
CA SER A 148 -4.73 -24.98 0.30
C SER A 148 -5.68 -25.62 -0.72
N THR A 149 -5.19 -26.01 -1.90
CA THR A 149 -6.00 -26.68 -2.93
C THR A 149 -6.55 -28.03 -2.42
N GLU A 150 -5.77 -28.79 -1.67
CA GLU A 150 -6.20 -30.04 -1.08
C GLU A 150 -7.20 -29.81 0.07
N LEU A 151 -6.94 -28.84 0.94
CA LEU A 151 -7.86 -28.46 2.02
C LEU A 151 -9.22 -27.97 1.50
N ILE A 152 -9.24 -27.16 0.43
CA ILE A 152 -10.47 -26.75 -0.27
C ILE A 152 -11.24 -27.96 -0.78
N THR A 153 -10.53 -28.92 -1.37
CA THR A 153 -11.13 -30.17 -1.88
C THR A 153 -11.69 -31.02 -0.76
N ASP A 154 -10.92 -31.22 0.31
CA ASP A 154 -11.32 -32.03 1.48
C ASP A 154 -12.59 -31.47 2.12
N GLU A 155 -12.67 -30.15 2.30
CA GLU A 155 -13.86 -29.50 2.83
C GLU A 155 -15.07 -29.62 1.89
N ALA A 156 -14.87 -29.46 0.57
CA ALA A 156 -15.93 -29.65 -0.42
C ALA A 156 -16.52 -31.08 -0.36
N VAL A 157 -15.65 -32.08 -0.32
CA VAL A 157 -16.04 -33.49 -0.17
C VAL A 157 -16.77 -33.74 1.15
N ALA A 158 -16.27 -33.20 2.26
CA ALA A 158 -16.91 -33.35 3.57
C ALA A 158 -18.29 -32.72 3.60
N LEU A 159 -18.48 -31.54 3.01
CA LEU A 159 -19.78 -30.85 2.93
C LEU A 159 -20.80 -31.61 2.09
N LEU A 160 -20.38 -32.19 0.94
CA LEU A 160 -21.27 -33.02 0.15
C LEU A 160 -21.77 -34.27 0.90
N ARG A 161 -20.88 -34.91 1.66
CA ARG A 161 -21.23 -36.08 2.51
C ARG A 161 -22.08 -35.75 3.72
N ALA A 162 -21.87 -34.56 4.29
CA ALA A 162 -22.56 -34.12 5.50
C ALA A 162 -23.85 -33.31 5.23
N ARG A 163 -24.24 -33.15 3.97
CA ARG A 163 -25.40 -32.35 3.57
C ARG A 163 -26.71 -32.86 4.20
N ASP A 164 -27.66 -32.00 4.35
CA ASP A 164 -29.06 -32.37 4.58
C ASP A 164 -29.62 -32.98 3.28
N HIS A 165 -29.96 -34.27 3.28
CA HIS A 165 -30.41 -35.01 2.11
C HIS A 165 -31.82 -34.58 1.62
N ASP A 166 -32.61 -33.90 2.46
CA ASP A 166 -33.93 -33.43 2.11
C ASP A 166 -33.92 -32.07 1.39
N ARG A 167 -32.75 -31.46 1.24
CA ARG A 167 -32.57 -30.15 0.63
C ARG A 167 -31.57 -30.18 -0.53
N PRO A 168 -31.82 -29.48 -1.63
CA PRO A 168 -30.82 -29.32 -2.67
C PRO A 168 -29.62 -28.51 -2.19
N VAL A 169 -28.46 -28.71 -2.86
CA VAL A 169 -27.17 -28.09 -2.52
C VAL A 169 -26.69 -27.18 -3.63
N PHE A 170 -26.22 -26.01 -3.27
CA PHE A 170 -25.32 -25.19 -4.08
C PHE A 170 -23.95 -25.15 -3.45
N LEU A 171 -22.99 -25.73 -4.12
CA LEU A 171 -21.57 -25.75 -3.68
C LEU A 171 -20.75 -24.93 -4.65
N PHE A 172 -20.17 -23.81 -4.18
CA PHE A 172 -19.25 -22.97 -4.91
C PHE A 172 -17.81 -23.31 -4.52
N VAL A 173 -17.14 -24.13 -5.32
CA VAL A 173 -15.72 -24.45 -5.15
C VAL A 173 -14.89 -23.43 -5.93
N SER A 174 -14.19 -22.58 -5.22
CA SER A 174 -13.43 -21.46 -5.76
C SER A 174 -11.95 -21.65 -5.41
N TYR A 175 -11.25 -22.44 -6.22
CA TYR A 175 -9.83 -22.66 -6.02
C TYR A 175 -9.03 -21.35 -6.16
N ASN A 176 -7.99 -21.19 -5.36
CA ASN A 176 -6.97 -20.16 -5.57
C ASN A 176 -5.90 -20.61 -6.58
N ALA A 177 -5.88 -21.89 -6.96
CA ALA A 177 -5.02 -22.45 -8.00
C ALA A 177 -5.57 -22.12 -9.41
N PRO A 178 -4.65 -21.84 -10.36
CA PRO A 178 -3.21 -21.75 -10.27
C PRO A 178 -2.64 -20.32 -10.08
N HIS A 179 -3.35 -19.41 -9.41
CA HIS A 179 -2.88 -18.05 -9.13
C HIS A 179 -1.58 -18.05 -8.29
N GLY A 180 -0.65 -17.15 -8.57
CA GLY A 180 0.54 -16.95 -7.72
C GLY A 180 0.24 -16.42 -6.30
N PRO A 181 1.14 -16.61 -5.32
CA PRO A 181 2.52 -17.13 -5.46
C PRO A 181 2.53 -18.61 -5.81
N GLN A 182 3.41 -19.01 -6.73
CA GLN A 182 3.41 -20.38 -7.23
C GLN A 182 4.01 -21.34 -6.21
N ALA A 183 3.23 -22.34 -5.83
CA ALA A 183 3.68 -23.44 -4.99
C ALA A 183 2.82 -24.69 -5.26
N ALA A 184 3.44 -25.87 -5.29
CA ALA A 184 2.76 -27.14 -5.45
C ALA A 184 3.43 -28.23 -4.61
N PRO A 185 2.71 -29.30 -4.25
CA PRO A 185 3.33 -30.46 -3.60
C PRO A 185 4.44 -31.06 -4.47
N ARG A 186 5.54 -31.43 -3.85
CA ARG A 186 6.72 -31.96 -4.55
C ARG A 186 6.38 -33.13 -5.48
N ALA A 187 5.51 -34.02 -5.02
CA ALA A 187 5.07 -35.18 -5.81
C ALA A 187 4.35 -34.78 -7.13
N ASN A 188 3.62 -33.66 -7.15
CA ASN A 188 3.02 -33.14 -8.37
C ASN A 188 4.07 -32.48 -9.27
N ILE A 189 5.03 -31.71 -8.71
CA ILE A 189 6.13 -31.09 -9.48
C ILE A 189 6.97 -32.19 -10.20
N ASP A 190 7.30 -33.25 -9.52
CA ASP A 190 8.11 -34.36 -10.08
C ASP A 190 7.42 -35.07 -11.26
N ARG A 191 6.08 -34.99 -11.39
CA ARG A 191 5.31 -35.52 -12.53
C ARG A 191 5.52 -34.76 -13.84
N TYR A 192 6.09 -33.55 -13.75
CA TYR A 192 6.35 -32.63 -14.86
C TYR A 192 7.85 -32.36 -15.04
N ALA A 193 8.70 -33.28 -14.66
CA ALA A 193 10.17 -33.13 -14.74
C ALA A 193 10.68 -32.85 -16.17
N GLU A 194 9.90 -33.20 -17.21
CA GLU A 194 10.17 -32.93 -18.62
C GLU A 194 9.97 -31.46 -19.02
N ILE A 195 9.25 -30.66 -18.24
CA ILE A 195 9.12 -29.21 -18.45
C ILE A 195 10.39 -28.53 -17.92
N GLU A 196 11.23 -27.99 -18.83
CA GLU A 196 12.52 -27.39 -18.47
C GLU A 196 12.35 -26.11 -17.62
N ASP A 197 11.34 -25.28 -17.94
CA ASP A 197 11.02 -24.06 -17.22
C ASP A 197 10.47 -24.39 -15.83
N GLU A 198 11.16 -23.96 -14.78
CA GLU A 198 10.81 -24.30 -13.39
C GLU A 198 9.50 -23.64 -12.96
N GLU A 199 9.24 -22.39 -13.35
CA GLU A 199 8.02 -21.67 -12.98
C GLU A 199 6.80 -22.31 -13.68
N ARG A 200 6.93 -22.61 -14.97
CA ARG A 200 5.90 -23.34 -15.72
C ARG A 200 5.66 -24.76 -15.19
N ARG A 201 6.71 -25.44 -14.73
CA ARG A 201 6.61 -26.78 -14.12
C ARG A 201 5.79 -26.74 -12.83
N VAL A 202 6.05 -25.74 -11.97
CA VAL A 202 5.27 -25.55 -10.74
C VAL A 202 3.82 -25.22 -11.06
N TYR A 203 3.59 -24.33 -12.03
CA TYR A 203 2.25 -23.99 -12.50
C TYR A 203 1.48 -25.21 -13.01
N ALA A 204 2.12 -26.05 -13.83
CA ALA A 204 1.52 -27.30 -14.33
C ALA A 204 1.15 -28.25 -13.18
N ALA A 205 2.00 -28.35 -12.16
CA ALA A 205 1.75 -29.14 -10.96
C ALA A 205 0.59 -28.60 -10.11
N MET A 206 0.38 -27.28 -10.08
CA MET A 206 -0.77 -26.66 -9.41
C MET A 206 -2.07 -26.99 -10.11
N VAL A 207 -2.10 -26.90 -11.45
CA VAL A 207 -3.28 -27.26 -12.27
C VAL A 207 -3.60 -28.75 -12.14
N ASP A 208 -2.60 -29.64 -12.21
CA ASP A 208 -2.75 -31.09 -12.01
C ASP A 208 -3.32 -31.44 -10.62
N ASN A 209 -2.85 -30.76 -9.57
CA ASN A 209 -3.38 -30.97 -8.21
C ASN A 209 -4.83 -30.51 -8.09
N MET A 210 -5.18 -29.38 -8.71
CA MET A 210 -6.55 -28.89 -8.77
C MET A 210 -7.45 -29.87 -9.53
N ASP A 211 -7.01 -30.40 -10.67
CA ASP A 211 -7.75 -31.39 -11.46
C ASP A 211 -8.01 -32.67 -10.68
N VAL A 212 -7.01 -33.15 -9.94
CA VAL A 212 -7.18 -34.30 -9.01
C VAL A 212 -8.25 -33.99 -7.97
N GLY A 213 -8.26 -32.76 -7.43
CA GLY A 213 -9.29 -32.31 -6.49
C GLY A 213 -10.69 -32.31 -7.10
N ILE A 214 -10.82 -31.83 -8.36
CA ILE A 214 -12.07 -31.90 -9.12
C ILE A 214 -12.54 -33.34 -9.30
N GLY A 215 -11.62 -34.26 -9.63
CA GLY A 215 -11.91 -35.69 -9.73
C GLY A 215 -12.53 -36.28 -8.47
N ARG A 216 -11.95 -35.94 -7.31
CA ARG A 216 -12.47 -36.38 -5.99
C ARG A 216 -13.89 -35.85 -5.71
N ILE A 217 -14.21 -34.63 -6.16
CA ILE A 217 -15.56 -34.07 -6.04
C ILE A 217 -16.52 -34.83 -6.94
N LEU A 218 -16.15 -35.10 -8.21
CA LEU A 218 -16.97 -35.90 -9.15
C LEU A 218 -17.23 -37.31 -8.62
N GLU A 219 -16.20 -38.00 -8.12
CA GLU A 219 -16.31 -39.31 -7.49
C GLU A 219 -17.22 -39.26 -6.25
N THR A 220 -17.22 -38.18 -5.49
CA THR A 220 -18.12 -38.00 -4.33
C THR A 220 -19.57 -37.85 -4.80
N LEU A 221 -19.83 -37.07 -5.87
CA LEU A 221 -21.18 -36.97 -6.45
C LEU A 221 -21.71 -38.34 -6.91
N GLU A 222 -20.87 -39.19 -7.48
CA GLU A 222 -21.22 -40.55 -7.89
C GLU A 222 -21.50 -41.45 -6.68
N ALA A 223 -20.61 -41.43 -5.68
CA ALA A 223 -20.73 -42.24 -4.47
C ALA A 223 -21.95 -41.88 -3.61
N GLU A 224 -22.44 -40.64 -3.72
CA GLU A 224 -23.63 -40.12 -3.03
C GLU A 224 -24.89 -40.12 -3.92
N ASP A 225 -24.84 -40.78 -5.08
CA ASP A 225 -25.93 -40.90 -6.08
C ASP A 225 -26.49 -39.52 -6.55
N MET A 226 -25.66 -38.46 -6.55
CA MET A 226 -26.03 -37.08 -6.90
C MET A 226 -25.80 -36.73 -8.37
N GLN A 227 -24.99 -37.47 -9.11
CA GLN A 227 -24.51 -37.11 -10.45
C GLN A 227 -25.61 -36.82 -11.46
N ASN A 228 -26.76 -37.55 -11.38
CA ASN A 228 -27.89 -37.39 -12.32
C ASN A 228 -28.78 -36.21 -12.01
N ASP A 229 -28.67 -35.63 -10.80
CA ASP A 229 -29.45 -34.48 -10.33
C ASP A 229 -28.56 -33.25 -10.07
N THR A 230 -27.31 -33.27 -10.53
CA THR A 230 -26.35 -32.18 -10.31
C THR A 230 -25.86 -31.58 -11.63
N LEU A 231 -25.99 -30.25 -11.77
CA LEU A 231 -25.27 -29.49 -12.78
C LEU A 231 -23.88 -29.15 -12.25
N VAL A 232 -22.84 -29.69 -12.86
CA VAL A 232 -21.45 -29.28 -12.64
C VAL A 232 -21.05 -28.27 -13.70
N PHE A 233 -20.54 -27.11 -13.27
CA PHE A 233 -20.05 -26.04 -14.16
C PHE A 233 -18.61 -25.71 -13.82
N PHE A 234 -17.68 -25.91 -14.75
CA PHE A 234 -16.28 -25.54 -14.66
C PHE A 234 -15.99 -24.27 -15.44
N MET A 235 -15.16 -23.36 -14.89
CA MET A 235 -14.66 -22.16 -15.56
C MET A 235 -13.41 -21.60 -14.87
N SER A 236 -12.62 -20.80 -15.60
CA SER A 236 -11.65 -19.87 -14.99
C SER A 236 -12.31 -18.50 -14.72
N ASP A 237 -11.78 -17.72 -13.77
CA ASP A 237 -12.31 -16.39 -13.48
C ASP A 237 -11.74 -15.28 -14.39
N ASN A 238 -10.60 -15.50 -15.03
CA ASN A 238 -10.02 -14.68 -16.09
C ASN A 238 -8.99 -15.50 -16.88
N GLY A 239 -8.48 -14.96 -17.96
CA GLY A 239 -7.41 -15.60 -18.69
C GLY A 239 -6.09 -15.63 -17.92
N GLY A 240 -5.16 -16.47 -18.37
CA GLY A 240 -3.83 -16.61 -17.78
C GLY A 240 -3.05 -15.30 -17.73
N ALA A 241 -2.19 -15.17 -16.72
CA ALA A 241 -1.51 -13.92 -16.38
C ALA A 241 -0.11 -13.73 -17.00
N SER A 242 0.34 -14.64 -17.87
CA SER A 242 1.69 -14.61 -18.51
C SER A 242 2.00 -13.36 -19.35
N THR A 243 0.99 -12.57 -19.70
CA THR A 243 1.16 -11.33 -20.49
C THR A 243 1.60 -10.14 -19.66
N PHE A 244 1.49 -10.21 -18.35
CA PHE A 244 2.01 -9.15 -17.48
C PHE A 244 3.45 -9.45 -17.08
N PRO A 245 4.39 -8.49 -17.26
CA PRO A 245 5.71 -8.61 -16.66
C PRO A 245 5.57 -8.87 -15.16
N ALA A 246 6.29 -9.84 -14.61
CA ALA A 246 6.30 -10.19 -13.18
C ALA A 246 6.49 -8.98 -12.25
N ASN A 247 7.10 -7.90 -12.75
CA ASN A 247 7.30 -6.63 -12.06
C ASN A 247 6.04 -5.76 -11.99
N PHE A 248 4.99 -6.06 -12.77
CA PHE A 248 3.79 -5.22 -12.87
C PHE A 248 2.61 -5.76 -12.06
N VAL A 249 2.49 -7.08 -12.02
CA VAL A 249 1.55 -7.80 -11.14
C VAL A 249 2.41 -8.73 -10.29
N PRO A 250 2.68 -8.40 -9.02
CA PRO A 250 3.30 -9.34 -8.10
C PRO A 250 2.47 -10.64 -8.13
N HIS A 251 3.14 -11.77 -8.26
CA HIS A 251 2.50 -13.08 -8.36
C HIS A 251 1.79 -13.37 -9.70
N SER A 252 2.35 -12.89 -10.85
CA SER A 252 1.92 -13.38 -12.16
C SER A 252 2.07 -14.90 -12.23
N SER A 253 1.12 -15.55 -12.87
CA SER A 253 1.17 -16.99 -13.14
C SER A 253 1.70 -17.26 -14.55
N GLU A 254 2.22 -18.46 -14.78
CA GLU A 254 2.68 -18.94 -16.08
C GLU A 254 1.53 -19.46 -16.97
N GLY A 255 0.33 -18.93 -16.78
CA GLY A 255 -0.85 -19.30 -17.54
C GLY A 255 -0.73 -18.91 -19.02
N ARG A 256 -1.01 -19.86 -19.93
CA ARG A 256 -0.92 -19.70 -21.38
C ARG A 256 -2.28 -19.49 -22.01
N ASN A 257 -2.40 -18.49 -22.87
CA ASN A 257 -3.66 -18.16 -23.56
C ASN A 257 -3.59 -18.43 -25.07
N GLU A 258 -2.43 -18.80 -25.60
CA GLU A 258 -2.30 -19.04 -27.04
C GLU A 258 -3.29 -20.11 -27.52
N PRO A 259 -3.86 -19.94 -28.72
CA PRO A 259 -3.54 -18.90 -29.71
C PRO A 259 -4.23 -17.56 -29.50
N LEU A 260 -5.03 -17.38 -28.43
CA LEU A 260 -5.77 -16.16 -28.15
C LEU A 260 -4.84 -14.99 -27.81
N ARG A 261 -5.20 -13.81 -28.29
CA ARG A 261 -4.41 -12.59 -28.10
C ARG A 261 -4.57 -12.04 -26.69
N GLY A 262 -3.46 -11.65 -26.05
CA GLY A 262 -3.44 -11.01 -24.72
C GLY A 262 -3.64 -11.97 -23.57
N GLY A 263 -4.10 -11.46 -22.43
CA GLY A 263 -4.29 -12.22 -21.19
C GLY A 263 -4.92 -11.38 -20.10
N LYS A 264 -4.82 -11.83 -18.84
CA LYS A 264 -5.38 -11.17 -17.66
C LYS A 264 -5.22 -9.64 -17.71
N GLY A 265 -6.26 -8.90 -17.35
CA GLY A 265 -6.27 -7.43 -17.33
C GLY A 265 -6.55 -6.74 -18.67
N LEU A 266 -6.58 -7.47 -19.80
CA LEU A 266 -6.84 -6.94 -21.12
C LEU A 266 -8.20 -7.37 -21.65
N PRO A 267 -8.92 -6.50 -22.41
CA PRO A 267 -10.23 -6.82 -23.00
C PRO A 267 -10.10 -7.64 -24.30
N LEU A 268 -8.95 -8.28 -24.51
CA LEU A 268 -8.64 -9.13 -25.66
C LEU A 268 -9.04 -10.58 -25.37
N GLU A 269 -9.19 -11.41 -26.41
CA GLU A 269 -9.70 -12.79 -26.26
C GLU A 269 -8.97 -13.57 -25.16
N GLY A 270 -7.62 -13.56 -25.13
CA GLY A 270 -6.84 -14.25 -24.13
C GLY A 270 -7.05 -13.77 -22.68
N GLY A 271 -7.64 -12.59 -22.47
CA GLY A 271 -7.96 -12.08 -21.13
C GLY A 271 -9.38 -12.41 -20.67
N ILE A 272 -10.30 -12.63 -21.61
CA ILE A 272 -11.73 -12.71 -21.30
C ILE A 272 -12.42 -13.99 -21.78
N ARG A 273 -11.85 -14.71 -22.70
CA ARG A 273 -12.33 -16.03 -23.14
C ARG A 273 -11.52 -17.11 -22.43
N VAL A 274 -12.22 -17.94 -21.66
CA VAL A 274 -11.59 -18.88 -20.72
C VAL A 274 -12.09 -20.31 -20.97
N PRO A 275 -11.32 -21.32 -20.56
CA PRO A 275 -11.80 -22.70 -20.54
C PRO A 275 -13.07 -22.80 -19.69
N ALA A 276 -14.14 -23.35 -20.26
CA ALA A 276 -15.38 -23.60 -19.55
C ALA A 276 -16.12 -24.82 -20.11
N ALA A 277 -16.79 -25.55 -19.21
CA ALA A 277 -17.55 -26.72 -19.55
C ALA A 277 -18.69 -26.95 -18.55
N ALA A 278 -19.75 -27.62 -18.98
CA ALA A 278 -20.87 -27.99 -18.15
C ALA A 278 -21.22 -29.48 -18.33
N TRP A 279 -21.51 -30.13 -17.22
CA TRP A 279 -21.85 -31.57 -17.21
C TRP A 279 -23.08 -31.82 -16.33
N TRP A 280 -24.05 -32.53 -16.92
CA TRP A 280 -25.23 -33.03 -16.20
C TRP A 280 -25.78 -34.26 -16.95
N PRO A 281 -25.44 -35.49 -16.49
CA PRO A 281 -25.91 -36.71 -17.14
C PRO A 281 -27.44 -36.70 -17.35
N GLY A 282 -27.87 -37.07 -18.56
CA GLY A 282 -29.30 -37.11 -18.93
C GLY A 282 -30.01 -35.76 -19.14
N ARG A 283 -29.34 -34.65 -18.89
CA ARG A 283 -29.86 -33.29 -19.09
C ARG A 283 -29.05 -32.46 -20.09
N ILE A 284 -27.74 -32.67 -20.14
CA ILE A 284 -26.83 -32.09 -21.11
C ILE A 284 -26.27 -33.23 -21.96
N GLU A 285 -26.26 -33.05 -23.27
CA GLU A 285 -25.72 -34.00 -24.23
C GLU A 285 -24.21 -33.99 -24.18
N GLY A 286 -23.57 -35.17 -23.99
CA GLY A 286 -22.13 -35.30 -23.93
C GLY A 286 -21.44 -35.22 -25.29
N GLY A 287 -20.19 -34.77 -25.31
CA GLY A 287 -19.36 -34.67 -26.52
C GLY A 287 -19.70 -33.50 -27.46
N VAL A 288 -20.45 -32.52 -26.98
CA VAL A 288 -20.84 -31.34 -27.75
C VAL A 288 -19.87 -30.19 -27.47
N LYS A 289 -19.39 -29.53 -28.53
CA LYS A 289 -18.69 -28.26 -28.45
C LYS A 289 -19.65 -27.15 -28.90
N SER A 290 -19.94 -26.21 -28.03
CA SER A 290 -20.87 -25.08 -28.30
C SER A 290 -20.09 -23.81 -28.65
N GLU A 291 -20.44 -23.21 -29.79
CA GLU A 291 -19.96 -21.88 -30.22
C GLU A 291 -20.90 -20.74 -29.78
N GLU A 292 -21.91 -21.03 -28.96
CA GLU A 292 -22.80 -20.02 -28.42
C GLU A 292 -22.10 -19.06 -27.51
N VAL A 293 -22.42 -17.77 -27.66
CA VAL A 293 -21.86 -16.72 -26.77
C VAL A 293 -22.54 -16.77 -25.42
N ILE A 294 -21.76 -17.06 -24.40
CA ILE A 294 -22.23 -17.07 -23.03
C ILE A 294 -21.30 -16.15 -22.21
N ALA A 295 -21.86 -15.24 -21.44
CA ALA A 295 -21.08 -14.38 -20.53
C ALA A 295 -21.33 -14.79 -19.08
N VAL A 296 -20.39 -14.54 -18.19
CA VAL A 296 -20.45 -14.97 -16.78
C VAL A 296 -21.70 -14.48 -16.06
N GLN A 297 -22.20 -13.27 -16.36
CA GLN A 297 -23.45 -12.74 -15.79
C GLN A 297 -24.71 -13.53 -16.24
N ASP A 298 -24.61 -14.32 -17.31
CA ASP A 298 -25.69 -15.18 -17.79
C ASP A 298 -25.88 -16.42 -16.91
N LEU A 299 -24.88 -16.76 -16.06
CA LEU A 299 -24.94 -17.96 -15.23
C LEU A 299 -26.01 -17.87 -14.16
N LEU A 300 -26.23 -16.70 -13.53
CA LEU A 300 -27.28 -16.57 -12.51
C LEU A 300 -28.68 -16.86 -13.11
N PRO A 301 -29.15 -16.24 -14.19
CA PRO A 301 -30.42 -16.60 -14.78
C PRO A 301 -30.45 -18.00 -15.40
N THR A 302 -29.32 -18.53 -15.86
CA THR A 302 -29.21 -19.91 -16.35
C THR A 302 -29.41 -20.93 -15.24
N PHE A 303 -28.79 -20.72 -14.09
CA PHE A 303 -28.95 -21.58 -12.90
C PHE A 303 -30.35 -21.48 -12.33
N ALA A 304 -30.96 -20.29 -12.33
CA ALA A 304 -32.35 -20.11 -11.92
C ALA A 304 -33.32 -20.92 -12.76
N GLU A 305 -33.16 -20.91 -14.10
CA GLU A 305 -33.99 -21.71 -15.02
C GLU A 305 -33.75 -23.21 -14.84
N ALA A 306 -32.46 -23.62 -14.71
CA ALA A 306 -32.08 -25.02 -14.51
C ALA A 306 -32.60 -25.59 -13.18
N ALA A 307 -32.55 -24.78 -12.11
CA ALA A 307 -33.02 -25.13 -10.76
C ALA A 307 -34.50 -24.85 -10.52
N GLY A 308 -35.18 -24.15 -11.44
CA GLY A 308 -36.60 -23.88 -11.39
C GLY A 308 -37.03 -22.83 -10.37
N PHE A 309 -36.19 -21.89 -9.98
CA PHE A 309 -36.58 -20.77 -9.14
C PHE A 309 -36.79 -19.46 -9.88
N SER A 310 -37.61 -18.58 -9.33
CA SER A 310 -37.97 -17.32 -9.94
C SER A 310 -36.95 -16.23 -9.65
N LEU A 311 -36.68 -15.40 -10.65
CA LEU A 311 -35.84 -14.21 -10.51
C LEU A 311 -36.69 -12.94 -10.51
N PRO A 312 -36.24 -11.83 -9.90
CA PRO A 312 -36.86 -10.52 -10.05
C PRO A 312 -36.86 -10.10 -11.54
N GLY A 313 -37.64 -9.06 -11.87
CA GLY A 313 -37.80 -8.61 -13.26
C GLY A 313 -36.52 -8.29 -13.98
N LYS A 314 -36.53 -8.41 -15.30
CA LYS A 314 -35.37 -8.19 -16.23
C LYS A 314 -34.58 -6.89 -15.99
N ALA A 315 -35.19 -5.88 -15.36
CA ALA A 315 -34.51 -4.60 -15.10
C ALA A 315 -33.34 -4.69 -14.08
N GLU A 316 -33.27 -5.77 -13.31
CA GLU A 316 -32.22 -5.97 -12.30
C GLU A 316 -31.02 -6.77 -12.82
N LEU A 317 -31.15 -7.47 -13.92
CA LEU A 317 -30.12 -8.35 -14.46
C LEU A 317 -29.64 -7.86 -15.83
N ASP A 318 -28.35 -8.05 -16.10
CA ASP A 318 -27.73 -7.86 -17.43
C ASP A 318 -27.50 -9.21 -18.13
N GLY A 319 -27.57 -10.30 -17.37
CA GLY A 319 -27.48 -11.66 -17.87
C GLY A 319 -28.79 -12.16 -18.45
N GLU A 320 -28.69 -13.09 -19.39
CA GLU A 320 -29.81 -13.80 -20.04
C GLU A 320 -29.60 -15.30 -19.84
N SER A 321 -30.70 -16.06 -19.56
CA SER A 321 -30.56 -17.50 -19.42
C SER A 321 -30.04 -18.14 -20.72
N ARG A 322 -29.05 -19.00 -20.56
CA ARG A 322 -28.44 -19.86 -21.60
C ARG A 322 -28.71 -21.33 -21.37
N TRP A 323 -29.71 -21.67 -20.55
CA TRP A 323 -30.05 -23.05 -20.25
C TRP A 323 -30.42 -23.85 -21.51
N GLY A 324 -31.12 -23.18 -22.49
CA GLY A 324 -31.39 -23.78 -23.79
C GLY A 324 -30.13 -24.14 -24.57
N ALA A 325 -29.14 -23.25 -24.58
CA ALA A 325 -27.85 -23.47 -25.24
C ALA A 325 -27.05 -24.63 -24.60
N LEU A 326 -27.02 -24.72 -23.29
CA LEU A 326 -26.36 -25.82 -22.56
C LEU A 326 -27.01 -27.20 -22.86
N ARG A 327 -28.28 -27.21 -23.28
CA ARG A 327 -29.02 -28.43 -23.67
C ARG A 327 -29.02 -28.71 -25.16
N GLY A 328 -28.17 -28.05 -25.95
CA GLY A 328 -28.12 -28.26 -27.40
C GLY A 328 -29.38 -27.81 -28.16
N ARG A 329 -30.26 -26.94 -27.57
CA ARG A 329 -31.40 -26.37 -28.24
C ARG A 329 -30.97 -25.28 -29.24
N ALA A 330 -31.87 -24.95 -30.20
CA ALA A 330 -31.60 -23.94 -31.24
C ALA A 330 -31.05 -22.63 -30.64
N PRO A 331 -30.00 -22.03 -31.25
CA PRO A 331 -29.36 -20.83 -30.79
C PRO A 331 -30.33 -19.68 -30.57
N THR A 332 -30.24 -19.04 -29.42
CA THR A 332 -30.97 -17.78 -29.15
C THR A 332 -29.96 -16.63 -29.23
N SER A 333 -30.29 -15.62 -30.05
CA SER A 333 -29.45 -14.42 -30.12
C SER A 333 -29.30 -13.79 -28.73
N ARG A 334 -28.06 -13.64 -28.26
CA ARG A 334 -27.73 -12.82 -27.09
C ARG A 334 -27.57 -11.36 -27.51
N GLY A 335 -28.18 -10.44 -26.74
CA GLY A 335 -27.91 -9.03 -26.91
C GLY A 335 -26.42 -8.66 -26.62
N PRO A 336 -25.98 -7.47 -27.05
CA PRO A 336 -24.63 -7.02 -26.82
C PRO A 336 -24.32 -6.90 -25.34
N PHE A 337 -23.06 -7.13 -24.99
CA PHE A 337 -22.56 -6.94 -23.63
C PHE A 337 -21.17 -6.31 -23.61
N VAL A 338 -20.81 -5.73 -22.46
CA VAL A 338 -19.57 -4.98 -22.29
C VAL A 338 -18.68 -5.66 -21.28
N VAL A 339 -17.41 -5.75 -21.63
CA VAL A 339 -16.33 -6.15 -20.74
C VAL A 339 -15.42 -4.95 -20.48
N THR A 340 -15.22 -4.59 -19.22
CA THR A 340 -14.31 -3.54 -18.79
C THR A 340 -13.02 -4.12 -18.22
N ALA A 341 -11.91 -3.50 -18.53
CA ALA A 341 -10.57 -3.95 -18.16
C ALA A 341 -9.68 -2.77 -17.73
N LEU A 342 -8.55 -3.08 -17.10
CA LEU A 342 -7.48 -2.10 -16.87
C LEU A 342 -7.01 -1.47 -18.19
N GLY A 343 -6.83 -2.30 -19.23
CA GLY A 343 -6.32 -1.90 -20.53
C GLY A 343 -7.36 -1.33 -21.49
N GLY A 344 -8.65 -1.22 -21.11
CA GLY A 344 -9.68 -0.72 -22.02
C GLY A 344 -11.06 -1.36 -21.81
N THR A 345 -11.85 -1.35 -22.88
CA THR A 345 -13.21 -1.88 -22.85
C THR A 345 -13.47 -2.64 -24.16
N ALA A 346 -14.20 -3.74 -24.10
CA ALA A 346 -14.71 -4.42 -25.29
C ALA A 346 -16.24 -4.48 -25.27
N VAL A 347 -16.84 -4.37 -26.46
CA VAL A 347 -18.24 -4.68 -26.71
C VAL A 347 -18.31 -5.92 -27.61
N ILE A 348 -19.06 -6.91 -27.16
CA ILE A 348 -19.30 -8.14 -27.92
C ILE A 348 -20.78 -8.19 -28.32
N ASP A 349 -21.07 -8.33 -29.62
CA ASP A 349 -22.40 -8.40 -30.18
C ASP A 349 -22.44 -9.43 -31.33
N GLY A 350 -22.90 -10.61 -31.01
CA GLY A 350 -22.89 -11.75 -31.94
C GLY A 350 -21.45 -12.13 -32.33
N ASP A 351 -21.12 -11.95 -33.62
CA ASP A 351 -19.78 -12.23 -34.15
C ASP A 351 -18.86 -11.00 -34.16
N TRP A 352 -19.38 -9.81 -33.84
CA TRP A 352 -18.60 -8.59 -33.79
C TRP A 352 -18.05 -8.30 -32.42
N LYS A 353 -16.79 -7.86 -32.35
CA LYS A 353 -16.13 -7.37 -31.14
C LYS A 353 -15.43 -6.06 -31.41
N LEU A 354 -15.88 -5.01 -30.75
CA LEU A 354 -15.20 -3.72 -30.71
C LEU A 354 -14.32 -3.65 -29.47
N VAL A 355 -13.04 -3.35 -29.64
CA VAL A 355 -12.08 -3.19 -28.54
C VAL A 355 -11.60 -1.73 -28.52
N ARG A 356 -11.73 -1.07 -27.37
CA ARG A 356 -11.13 0.25 -27.12
C ARG A 356 -10.00 0.09 -26.10
N LEU A 357 -8.77 0.14 -26.57
CA LEU A 357 -7.59 0.13 -25.68
C LEU A 357 -7.35 1.53 -25.13
N SER A 358 -7.14 1.62 -23.83
CA SER A 358 -7.15 2.92 -23.10
C SER A 358 -5.79 3.60 -23.00
N GLY A 359 -4.75 3.12 -23.70
CA GLY A 359 -3.44 3.76 -23.67
C GLY A 359 -2.90 4.00 -22.24
N ILE A 360 -3.10 3.06 -21.33
CA ILE A 360 -2.38 3.12 -20.04
C ILE A 360 -0.88 3.11 -20.37
N PRO A 361 -0.03 3.81 -19.61
CA PRO A 361 1.42 3.81 -19.85
C PRO A 361 2.07 2.45 -19.50
N LEU A 362 1.52 1.40 -20.07
CA LEU A 362 2.21 0.15 -20.29
C LEU A 362 3.00 0.33 -21.59
N PRO A 363 4.31 0.04 -21.62
CA PRO A 363 5.19 0.40 -22.73
C PRO A 363 4.81 -0.26 -24.08
N PHE A 364 3.70 -1.00 -24.15
CA PHE A 364 3.25 -1.76 -25.33
C PHE A 364 1.75 -1.58 -25.65
N LEU A 365 0.99 -0.78 -24.89
CA LEU A 365 -0.42 -0.51 -25.17
C LEU A 365 -0.62 0.93 -25.62
N LEU A 366 -0.71 1.12 -26.92
CA LEU A 366 -1.16 2.37 -27.51
C LEU A 366 -2.69 2.44 -27.44
N ALA A 367 -3.24 3.64 -27.26
CA ALA A 367 -4.68 3.84 -27.36
C ALA A 367 -5.12 3.54 -28.80
N SER A 368 -6.07 2.63 -28.97
CA SER A 368 -6.62 2.24 -30.26
C SER A 368 -8.10 1.87 -30.13
N THR A 369 -8.82 1.99 -31.23
CA THR A 369 -10.14 1.38 -31.41
C THR A 369 -10.00 0.35 -32.50
N GLU A 370 -10.29 -0.89 -32.20
CA GLU A 370 -10.09 -2.04 -33.09
C GLU A 370 -11.41 -2.80 -33.22
N LEU A 371 -11.74 -3.30 -34.41
CA LEU A 371 -12.96 -4.08 -34.68
C LEU A 371 -12.60 -5.44 -35.25
N TYR A 372 -13.18 -6.49 -34.68
CA TYR A 372 -12.93 -7.87 -35.10
C TYR A 372 -14.21 -8.61 -35.38
N ARG A 373 -14.11 -9.60 -36.25
CA ARG A 373 -15.20 -10.52 -36.56
C ARG A 373 -14.80 -11.93 -36.17
N PHE A 374 -15.36 -12.42 -35.07
CA PHE A 374 -14.92 -13.61 -34.38
C PHE A 374 -14.85 -14.88 -35.26
N LYS A 375 -15.87 -15.14 -36.08
CA LYS A 375 -15.90 -16.35 -36.94
C LYS A 375 -14.78 -16.39 -37.98
N GLU A 376 -14.32 -15.23 -38.42
CA GLU A 376 -13.30 -15.09 -39.46
C GLU A 376 -11.92 -14.87 -38.85
N ASP A 377 -11.86 -14.26 -37.66
CA ASP A 377 -10.62 -13.88 -36.96
C ASP A 377 -10.73 -14.06 -35.44
N PRO A 378 -10.78 -15.31 -34.95
CA PRO A 378 -10.83 -15.57 -33.50
C PRO A 378 -9.54 -15.18 -32.75
N LEU A 379 -8.49 -14.80 -33.49
CA LEU A 379 -7.19 -14.43 -32.95
C LEU A 379 -6.98 -12.92 -32.84
N GLU A 380 -7.97 -12.11 -33.26
CA GLU A 380 -7.89 -10.65 -33.25
C GLU A 380 -6.63 -10.13 -34.00
N ALA A 381 -6.35 -10.73 -35.17
CA ALA A 381 -5.15 -10.42 -35.95
C ALA A 381 -5.40 -9.32 -37.02
N ASN A 382 -6.63 -9.12 -37.46
CA ASN A 382 -6.99 -8.23 -38.54
C ASN A 382 -8.03 -7.21 -38.08
N ASP A 383 -7.61 -5.97 -37.89
CA ASP A 383 -8.49 -4.87 -37.50
C ASP A 383 -9.37 -4.44 -38.70
N LEU A 384 -10.67 -4.62 -38.57
CA LEU A 384 -11.70 -4.25 -39.56
C LEU A 384 -12.33 -2.88 -39.30
N SER A 385 -11.83 -2.08 -38.35
CA SER A 385 -12.46 -0.81 -37.96
C SER A 385 -12.56 0.20 -39.10
N ALA A 386 -11.58 0.22 -39.99
CA ALA A 386 -11.59 1.07 -41.18
C ALA A 386 -12.55 0.57 -42.30
N GLU A 387 -12.80 -0.74 -42.37
CA GLU A 387 -13.65 -1.37 -43.40
C GLU A 387 -15.14 -1.34 -43.02
N HIS A 388 -15.45 -1.32 -41.70
CA HIS A 388 -16.79 -1.35 -41.15
C HIS A 388 -17.09 -0.21 -40.15
N PRO A 389 -16.96 1.08 -40.59
CA PRO A 389 -17.17 2.20 -39.68
C PRO A 389 -18.60 2.29 -39.13
N GLU A 390 -19.61 1.74 -39.87
CA GLU A 390 -20.99 1.67 -39.41
C GLU A 390 -21.17 0.71 -38.21
N VAL A 391 -20.41 -0.38 -38.17
CA VAL A 391 -20.41 -1.31 -37.04
C VAL A 391 -19.73 -0.68 -35.85
N VAL A 392 -18.59 -0.02 -36.06
CA VAL A 392 -17.89 0.75 -35.02
C VAL A 392 -18.85 1.76 -34.39
N ALA A 393 -19.49 2.61 -35.20
CA ALA A 393 -20.42 3.63 -34.71
C ALA A 393 -21.61 3.04 -33.93
N ARG A 394 -22.14 1.89 -34.38
CA ARG A 394 -23.24 1.19 -33.71
C ARG A 394 -22.80 0.68 -32.32
N LEU A 395 -21.64 0.04 -32.22
CA LEU A 395 -21.15 -0.52 -30.99
C LEU A 395 -20.67 0.56 -30.01
N GLU A 396 -20.11 1.67 -30.52
CA GLU A 396 -19.82 2.86 -29.72
C GLU A 396 -21.09 3.51 -29.16
N SER A 397 -22.14 3.62 -30.00
CA SER A 397 -23.44 4.13 -29.55
C SER A 397 -24.05 3.25 -28.46
N TYR A 398 -23.83 1.94 -28.51
CA TYR A 398 -24.22 1.04 -27.43
C TYR A 398 -23.46 1.33 -26.15
N LEU A 399 -22.13 1.48 -26.22
CA LEU A 399 -21.31 1.91 -25.07
C LEU A 399 -21.83 3.22 -24.47
N ASP A 400 -22.06 4.23 -25.29
CA ASP A 400 -22.57 5.53 -24.86
C ASP A 400 -24.00 5.46 -24.26
N SER A 401 -24.79 4.48 -24.67
CA SER A 401 -26.12 4.24 -24.09
C SER A 401 -26.08 3.69 -22.67
N LEU A 402 -25.02 2.94 -22.35
CA LEU A 402 -24.83 2.38 -21.00
C LEU A 402 -24.49 3.45 -19.96
N ASP A 403 -23.83 4.54 -20.36
CA ASP A 403 -23.61 5.72 -19.53
C ASP A 403 -24.91 6.37 -19.03
N ARG A 404 -26.03 6.12 -19.71
CA ARG A 404 -27.35 6.67 -19.38
C ARG A 404 -28.19 5.77 -18.47
N VAL A 405 -27.78 4.53 -18.24
CA VAL A 405 -28.45 3.62 -17.32
C VAL A 405 -27.98 3.94 -15.90
N PRO A 406 -28.84 4.41 -15.00
CA PRO A 406 -28.43 4.66 -13.63
C PRO A 406 -28.03 3.34 -12.97
N PRO A 407 -26.88 3.31 -12.25
CA PRO A 407 -26.58 2.17 -11.39
C PRO A 407 -27.72 2.01 -10.39
N VAL A 408 -28.15 0.77 -10.16
CA VAL A 408 -29.20 0.50 -9.17
C VAL A 408 -28.65 0.93 -7.80
N GLY A 409 -29.17 2.04 -7.25
CA GLY A 409 -28.86 2.52 -5.92
C GLY A 409 -27.93 3.73 -5.77
N GLY A 410 -27.54 4.49 -6.81
CA GLY A 410 -26.69 5.67 -6.63
C GLY A 410 -26.39 6.51 -7.87
N GLU A 411 -25.84 7.71 -7.66
CA GLU A 411 -25.55 8.72 -8.67
C GLU A 411 -24.48 8.30 -9.71
N ARG A 412 -24.60 8.85 -10.92
CA ARG A 412 -23.80 8.52 -12.11
C ARG A 412 -22.35 9.00 -11.99
N GLY A 413 -21.40 8.14 -12.37
CA GLY A 413 -20.02 8.50 -12.69
C GLY A 413 -19.65 8.01 -14.10
N PRO A 414 -18.63 8.61 -14.74
CA PRO A 414 -18.20 8.23 -16.09
C PRO A 414 -17.69 6.77 -16.13
N ILE A 415 -18.03 6.05 -17.18
CA ILE A 415 -17.60 4.66 -17.39
C ILE A 415 -16.12 4.63 -17.77
N GLY A 416 -15.33 3.91 -17.01
CA GLY A 416 -13.94 3.62 -17.29
C GLY A 416 -13.14 3.30 -16.03
N PRO A 417 -12.08 2.50 -16.13
CA PRO A 417 -11.25 2.11 -15.00
C PRO A 417 -10.71 3.29 -14.20
N LEU A 418 -10.38 4.39 -14.88
CA LEU A 418 -9.91 5.63 -14.25
C LEU A 418 -10.99 6.33 -13.44
N ALA A 419 -12.24 6.26 -13.85
CA ALA A 419 -13.35 6.87 -13.12
C ALA A 419 -13.79 6.01 -11.93
N ALA A 420 -13.83 4.69 -12.08
CA ALA A 420 -14.02 3.76 -10.97
C ALA A 420 -12.87 3.89 -9.95
N MET A 421 -11.65 4.06 -10.42
CA MET A 421 -10.48 4.36 -9.59
C MET A 421 -10.62 5.71 -8.88
N ARG A 422 -11.12 6.76 -9.55
CA ARG A 422 -11.38 8.07 -8.95
C ARG A 422 -12.52 8.04 -7.93
N ARG A 423 -13.60 7.30 -8.20
CA ARG A 423 -14.74 7.14 -7.28
C ARG A 423 -14.33 6.32 -6.05
N ARG A 424 -13.68 5.18 -6.22
CA ARG A 424 -13.09 4.39 -5.12
C ARG A 424 -12.07 5.19 -4.33
N ARG A 425 -11.34 6.09 -4.98
CA ARG A 425 -10.38 7.00 -4.36
C ARG A 425 -11.05 8.06 -3.50
N ALA A 426 -12.22 8.56 -3.87
CA ALA A 426 -13.00 9.49 -3.05
C ALA A 426 -13.64 8.79 -1.84
N GLU A 427 -13.98 7.50 -1.99
CA GLU A 427 -14.60 6.69 -0.95
C GLU A 427 -13.57 6.09 0.04
N SER A 428 -12.37 5.74 -0.42
CA SER A 428 -11.27 5.23 0.43
C SER A 428 -10.43 6.33 1.09
N SER A 429 -10.63 7.58 0.73
CA SER A 429 -9.90 8.71 1.35
C SER A 429 -10.31 9.00 2.80
N ASN A 430 -11.22 8.25 3.36
CA ASN A 430 -11.69 8.39 4.73
C ASN A 430 -11.25 7.21 5.62
N ALA A 431 -9.99 7.21 6.07
CA ALA A 431 -9.56 6.32 7.18
C ALA A 431 -10.43 6.49 8.45
N ILE A 432 -11.07 7.65 8.59
CA ILE A 432 -12.09 7.94 9.61
C ILE A 432 -13.34 7.05 9.46
N THR A 433 -13.61 6.46 8.28
CA THR A 433 -14.79 5.58 8.09
C THR A 433 -14.63 4.19 8.72
N GLN A 434 -13.46 3.82 9.20
CA GLN A 434 -13.16 2.49 9.74
C GLN A 434 -13.17 2.41 11.27
N MET A 435 -13.22 3.56 11.94
CA MET A 435 -13.27 3.63 13.39
C MET A 435 -14.68 3.35 13.94
N PRO A 436 -14.81 2.87 15.20
CA PRO A 436 -16.11 2.82 15.89
C PRO A 436 -16.83 4.16 15.76
N HIS A 437 -18.13 4.13 15.55
CA HIS A 437 -18.93 5.35 15.22
C HIS A 437 -18.74 6.48 16.25
N ALA A 438 -18.57 6.13 17.53
CA ALA A 438 -18.33 7.09 18.62
C ALA A 438 -16.94 7.74 18.52
N GLU A 439 -15.91 6.96 18.21
CA GLU A 439 -14.53 7.44 18.06
C GLU A 439 -14.38 8.29 16.79
N LYS A 440 -15.01 7.89 15.70
CA LYS A 440 -15.10 8.69 14.49
C LYS A 440 -15.74 10.05 14.75
N ALA A 441 -16.91 10.10 15.42
CA ALA A 441 -17.60 11.33 15.75
C ALA A 441 -16.74 12.21 16.68
N ARG A 442 -16.02 11.60 17.63
CA ARG A 442 -15.09 12.31 18.51
C ARG A 442 -13.94 12.95 17.72
N LEU A 443 -13.28 12.19 16.85
CA LEU A 443 -12.18 12.71 16.01
C LEU A 443 -12.65 13.78 15.03
N GLU A 444 -13.83 13.63 14.44
CA GLU A 444 -14.44 14.65 13.59
C GLU A 444 -14.70 15.95 14.37
N SER A 445 -15.11 15.84 15.63
CA SER A 445 -15.37 17.03 16.47
C SER A 445 -14.13 17.84 16.85
N VAL A 446 -12.96 17.21 16.87
CA VAL A 446 -11.68 17.86 17.19
C VAL A 446 -10.81 18.17 15.95
N THR A 447 -11.26 17.74 14.76
CA THR A 447 -10.54 17.96 13.50
C THR A 447 -10.89 19.31 12.90
N VAL A 448 -9.88 20.14 12.66
CA VAL A 448 -9.99 21.38 11.91
C VAL A 448 -9.33 21.21 10.55
N THR A 449 -9.84 21.92 9.54
CA THR A 449 -9.30 21.88 8.18
C THR A 449 -8.85 23.27 7.73
N GLY A 450 -7.77 23.32 6.95
CA GLY A 450 -7.24 24.56 6.39
C GLY A 450 -6.83 24.40 4.94
N GLU A 451 -7.06 25.46 4.16
CA GLU A 451 -6.70 25.53 2.75
C GLU A 451 -5.25 25.99 2.61
N LEU A 452 -4.39 25.09 2.09
CA LEU A 452 -3.01 25.41 1.73
C LEU A 452 -2.93 25.78 0.25
N ARG A 453 -2.15 26.81 -0.07
CA ARG A 453 -1.92 27.20 -1.47
C ARG A 453 -0.97 26.28 -2.17
N PHE A 454 0.08 25.84 -1.50
CA PHE A 454 0.98 24.82 -2.05
C PHE A 454 0.43 23.43 -1.84
N ASN A 455 0.34 22.66 -2.92
CA ASN A 455 -0.06 21.24 -2.86
C ASN A 455 1.16 20.35 -3.09
N GLU A 456 1.70 19.78 -2.03
CA GLU A 456 2.91 18.97 -2.06
C GLU A 456 2.80 17.75 -2.97
N ARG A 457 1.62 17.19 -3.11
CA ARG A 457 1.39 15.99 -3.90
C ARG A 457 1.31 16.23 -5.40
N SER A 458 0.49 17.19 -5.83
CA SER A 458 0.34 17.55 -7.24
C SER A 458 1.41 18.52 -7.70
N ARG A 459 2.07 19.22 -6.74
CA ARG A 459 2.97 20.35 -7.02
C ARG A 459 2.28 21.43 -7.84
N GLU A 460 0.99 21.57 -7.66
CA GLU A 460 0.17 22.60 -8.29
C GLU A 460 0.39 23.91 -7.57
N PHE A 461 1.48 24.55 -7.92
CA PHE A 461 1.77 25.93 -7.55
C PHE A 461 2.61 26.53 -8.67
N ASP A 462 2.12 27.59 -9.27
CA ASP A 462 2.76 28.30 -10.39
C ASP A 462 3.58 29.51 -9.93
N GLY A 463 3.59 29.78 -8.60
CA GLY A 463 4.34 30.87 -7.99
C GLY A 463 5.82 30.57 -7.75
N SER A 464 6.57 31.58 -7.34
CA SER A 464 7.94 31.47 -6.85
C SER A 464 7.98 30.97 -5.40
N THR A 465 9.14 30.51 -4.94
CA THR A 465 9.41 30.22 -3.52
C THR A 465 9.39 31.51 -2.69
N GLY A 466 9.27 31.39 -1.38
CA GLY A 466 9.16 32.52 -0.44
C GLY A 466 7.85 32.50 0.33
N THR A 467 7.43 33.66 0.86
CA THR A 467 6.16 33.81 1.56
C THR A 467 4.99 33.82 0.58
N ILE A 468 4.07 32.89 0.73
CA ILE A 468 2.90 32.69 -0.13
C ILE A 468 1.64 33.32 0.48
N VAL A 469 1.49 33.14 1.81
CA VAL A 469 0.39 33.72 2.60
C VAL A 469 0.96 34.44 3.79
N TYR A 470 0.42 35.64 4.09
CA TYR A 470 0.72 36.37 5.32
C TYR A 470 -0.46 37.20 5.73
N ASP A 471 -1.10 36.82 6.82
CA ASP A 471 -2.16 37.60 7.51
C ASP A 471 -1.56 38.19 8.78
N GLU A 472 -1.16 39.46 8.71
CA GLU A 472 -0.50 40.16 9.81
C GLU A 472 -1.37 40.25 11.08
N GLY A 473 -2.70 40.28 10.91
CA GLY A 473 -3.64 40.42 12.02
C GLY A 473 -3.86 39.17 12.83
N GLU A 474 -3.66 37.98 12.22
CA GLU A 474 -3.95 36.71 12.87
C GLU A 474 -2.70 35.84 13.05
N SER A 475 -1.59 36.10 12.36
CA SER A 475 -0.33 35.35 12.54
C SER A 475 0.39 35.78 13.82
N PHE A 476 1.23 34.89 14.36
CA PHE A 476 1.99 35.17 15.61
C PHE A 476 3.12 36.11 15.30
N GLY A 477 3.49 36.66 14.41
CA GLY A 477 4.65 37.54 14.22
C GLY A 477 5.97 36.95 14.74
N GLY A 478 7.09 37.57 14.43
CA GLY A 478 8.41 37.12 14.88
C GLY A 478 9.28 36.56 13.75
N TYR A 479 10.10 35.56 14.06
CA TYR A 479 11.10 35.06 13.14
C TYR A 479 11.06 33.55 13.04
N THR A 480 11.41 33.00 11.88
CA THR A 480 11.47 31.54 11.69
C THR A 480 12.90 31.10 11.44
N LEU A 481 13.39 30.20 12.30
CA LEU A 481 14.69 29.54 12.19
C LEU A 481 14.49 28.21 11.46
N PHE A 482 15.28 27.93 10.44
CA PHE A 482 15.29 26.65 9.75
C PHE A 482 16.63 26.36 9.08
N SER A 483 16.82 25.09 8.73
CA SER A 483 18.01 24.65 8.02
C SER A 483 17.67 23.52 7.07
N PRO A 484 17.86 23.67 5.74
CA PRO A 484 17.73 22.54 4.83
C PRO A 484 18.84 21.52 5.05
N ILE A 485 18.49 20.25 5.12
CA ILE A 485 19.46 19.16 5.30
C ILE A 485 20.42 19.12 4.10
N GLY A 486 21.70 19.06 4.38
CA GLY A 486 22.74 19.08 3.35
C GLY A 486 23.08 20.47 2.84
N ALA A 487 22.38 21.52 3.28
CA ALA A 487 22.72 22.90 2.96
C ALA A 487 23.97 23.37 3.72
N ARG A 488 24.54 24.46 3.26
CA ARG A 488 25.76 25.07 3.83
C ARG A 488 25.46 26.23 4.78
N ALA A 489 24.19 26.47 5.09
CA ALA A 489 23.78 27.55 5.98
C ALA A 489 22.50 27.22 6.72
N SER A 490 22.32 27.89 7.87
CA SER A 490 21.07 28.00 8.62
C SER A 490 20.54 29.42 8.49
N TYR A 491 19.22 29.59 8.42
CA TYR A 491 18.58 30.85 8.13
C TYR A 491 17.61 31.24 9.25
N LEU A 492 17.62 32.55 9.58
CA LEU A 492 16.59 33.19 10.37
C LEU A 492 15.88 34.20 9.45
N ILE A 493 14.58 34.01 9.23
CA ILE A 493 13.78 34.86 8.36
C ILE A 493 12.69 35.57 9.14
N ASN A 494 12.24 36.77 8.65
CA ASN A 494 11.07 37.46 9.15
C ASN A 494 9.77 36.91 8.51
N MET A 495 8.64 37.50 8.84
CA MET A 495 7.33 37.01 8.34
C MET A 495 7.14 37.23 6.84
N GLN A 496 7.87 38.15 6.23
CA GLN A 496 7.89 38.39 4.79
C GLN A 496 8.77 37.42 4.03
N GLY A 497 9.50 36.54 4.77
CA GLY A 497 10.43 35.57 4.21
C GLY A 497 11.81 36.12 3.88
N GLU A 498 12.11 37.35 4.38
CA GLU A 498 13.41 37.98 4.23
C GLU A 498 14.40 37.47 5.30
N VAL A 499 15.64 37.23 4.91
CA VAL A 499 16.70 36.84 5.81
C VAL A 499 17.11 37.99 6.70
N VAL A 500 17.04 37.78 8.01
CA VAL A 500 17.54 38.73 9.01
C VAL A 500 18.89 38.29 9.58
N HIS A 501 19.14 37.01 9.58
CA HIS A 501 20.43 36.43 9.95
C HIS A 501 20.72 35.09 9.27
N ARG A 502 22.01 34.80 9.10
CA ARG A 502 22.49 33.57 8.46
C ARG A 502 23.77 33.08 9.13
N TRP A 503 23.84 31.76 9.40
CA TRP A 503 25.04 31.10 9.89
C TRP A 503 25.59 30.18 8.81
N ASP A 504 26.75 30.53 8.25
CA ASP A 504 27.43 29.73 7.22
C ASP A 504 28.21 28.57 7.83
N LEU A 505 28.45 27.56 7.03
CA LEU A 505 29.34 26.45 7.31
C LEU A 505 30.63 26.57 6.50
N PRO A 506 31.75 26.08 7.02
CA PRO A 506 32.99 25.94 6.27
C PRO A 506 32.80 25.11 4.99
N GLU A 507 33.70 25.32 4.01
CA GLU A 507 33.71 24.52 2.80
C GLU A 507 33.92 23.03 3.12
N GLY A 508 33.20 22.13 2.44
CA GLY A 508 33.24 20.70 2.71
C GLY A 508 32.38 20.24 3.88
N MET A 509 31.61 21.13 4.53
CA MET A 509 30.68 20.79 5.62
C MET A 509 29.24 21.10 5.22
N SER A 510 28.30 20.35 5.77
CA SER A 510 26.87 20.55 5.59
C SER A 510 26.11 20.40 6.91
N VAL A 511 24.94 21.05 6.99
CA VAL A 511 24.04 20.87 8.13
C VAL A 511 23.52 19.45 8.14
N PHE A 512 23.53 18.87 9.33
CA PHE A 512 22.98 17.56 9.59
C PHE A 512 21.82 17.68 10.58
N LYS A 513 20.59 17.44 10.07
CA LYS A 513 19.36 17.49 10.85
C LYS A 513 18.88 18.90 11.24
N GLN A 514 18.30 19.05 12.42
CA GLN A 514 17.69 20.32 12.87
C GLN A 514 18.68 21.27 13.57
N VAL A 515 18.22 22.49 13.86
CA VAL A 515 18.99 23.54 14.51
C VAL A 515 18.14 24.22 15.57
N TYR A 516 18.76 24.66 16.65
CA TYR A 516 18.13 25.35 17.76
C TYR A 516 18.83 26.67 18.08
N LEU A 517 18.09 27.74 18.26
CA LEU A 517 18.63 28.99 18.77
C LEU A 517 18.44 29.03 20.29
N LEU A 518 19.55 29.00 21.02
CA LEU A 518 19.58 29.03 22.47
C LEU A 518 19.35 30.44 23.01
N ASP A 519 18.87 30.59 24.24
CA ASP A 519 18.54 31.88 24.87
C ASP A 519 19.72 32.85 24.93
N ASN A 520 20.95 32.32 24.97
CA ASN A 520 22.17 33.13 24.93
C ASN A 520 22.49 33.69 23.53
N GLY A 521 21.70 33.34 22.54
CA GLY A 521 21.88 33.77 21.16
C GLY A 521 22.83 32.91 20.32
N HIS A 522 23.29 31.77 20.86
CA HIS A 522 24.08 30.82 20.11
C HIS A 522 23.19 29.84 19.35
N LEU A 523 23.66 29.36 18.19
CA LEU A 523 23.01 28.31 17.42
C LEU A 523 23.63 26.97 17.79
N LEU A 524 22.82 26.03 18.27
CA LEU A 524 23.16 24.62 18.39
C LEU A 524 22.80 23.90 17.11
N ARG A 525 23.78 23.22 16.48
CA ARG A 525 23.64 22.53 15.20
C ARG A 525 24.38 21.22 15.13
N GLY A 526 23.84 20.26 14.37
CA GLY A 526 24.58 19.09 13.94
C GLY A 526 25.22 19.33 12.58
N VAL A 527 26.47 18.92 12.38
CA VAL A 527 27.20 19.10 11.12
C VAL A 527 27.91 17.82 10.68
N LYS A 528 28.12 17.65 9.37
CA LYS A 528 28.86 16.53 8.78
C LYS A 528 29.64 16.94 7.54
N PRO A 529 30.73 16.23 7.17
CA PRO A 529 31.42 16.44 5.90
C PRO A 529 30.52 16.12 4.70
N THR A 530 30.57 16.94 3.65
CA THR A 530 29.79 16.76 2.42
C THR A 530 30.29 15.62 1.53
N GLU A 531 31.59 15.30 1.57
CA GLU A 531 32.21 14.25 0.74
C GLU A 531 31.96 12.83 1.23
N ARG A 532 31.58 12.66 2.48
CA ARG A 532 31.14 11.35 2.98
C ARG A 532 29.74 11.11 2.49
N GLY A 533 29.61 10.31 1.41
CA GLY A 533 28.34 9.76 0.98
C GLY A 533 27.59 9.10 2.12
N LEU A 534 26.35 8.69 1.88
CA LEU A 534 25.58 7.83 2.80
C LEU A 534 26.38 6.52 2.98
N ASP A 535 27.33 6.53 3.91
CA ASP A 535 28.12 5.35 4.24
C ASP A 535 27.18 4.23 4.69
N LYS A 536 27.50 3.01 4.28
CA LYS A 536 26.78 1.80 4.71
C LYS A 536 26.75 1.61 6.23
N GLU A 537 27.52 2.41 6.96
CA GLU A 537 27.70 2.36 8.43
C GLU A 537 26.90 3.45 9.18
N GLY A 538 26.04 4.20 8.50
CA GLY A 538 25.20 5.26 9.10
C GLY A 538 25.93 6.62 9.21
N PRO A 539 25.21 7.74 9.08
CA PRO A 539 25.77 9.07 9.16
C PRO A 539 26.08 9.43 10.62
N GLY A 540 27.36 9.63 10.94
CA GLY A 540 27.76 10.28 12.19
C GLY A 540 27.88 11.78 11.98
N GLY A 541 27.40 12.58 12.92
CA GLY A 541 27.52 14.03 12.94
C GLY A 541 28.33 14.51 14.15
N THR A 542 28.82 15.75 14.05
CA THR A 542 29.43 16.52 15.14
C THR A 542 28.40 17.54 15.64
N LEU A 543 28.22 17.66 16.95
CA LEU A 543 27.44 18.75 17.55
C LEU A 543 28.32 20.00 17.68
N GLN A 544 27.81 21.15 17.26
CA GLN A 544 28.46 22.44 17.42
C GLN A 544 27.48 23.45 18.03
N GLU A 545 28.00 24.24 18.97
CA GLU A 545 27.41 25.50 19.41
C GLU A 545 28.22 26.64 18.80
N VAL A 546 27.57 27.52 18.06
CA VAL A 546 28.22 28.66 17.42
C VAL A 546 27.60 29.97 17.89
N ASP A 547 28.45 31.00 18.05
CA ASP A 547 27.99 32.32 18.42
C ASP A 547 27.21 33.00 17.25
N TRP A 548 26.69 34.22 17.52
CA TRP A 548 25.95 34.96 16.46
C TRP A 548 26.81 35.29 15.23
N GLN A 549 28.14 35.36 15.39
CA GLN A 549 29.09 35.63 14.30
C GLN A 549 29.47 34.34 13.54
N GLY A 550 29.03 33.20 14.01
CA GLY A 550 29.32 31.88 13.41
C GLY A 550 30.60 31.22 13.91
N ASN A 551 31.25 31.76 14.95
CA ASN A 551 32.43 31.14 15.58
C ASN A 551 31.98 29.95 16.42
N VAL A 552 32.66 28.79 16.29
CA VAL A 552 32.43 27.61 17.13
C VAL A 552 32.89 27.88 18.54
N VAL A 553 31.97 27.87 19.50
CA VAL A 553 32.27 28.12 20.95
C VAL A 553 32.26 26.83 21.73
N TRP A 554 31.62 25.78 21.24
CA TRP A 554 31.64 24.44 21.77
C TRP A 554 31.44 23.43 20.67
N GLU A 555 32.12 22.29 20.77
CA GLU A 555 32.03 21.21 19.83
C GLU A 555 32.14 19.85 20.53
N TYR A 556 31.35 18.90 20.10
CA TYR A 556 31.41 17.52 20.53
C TYR A 556 31.39 16.56 19.34
N GLU A 557 32.47 15.78 19.25
CA GLU A 557 32.56 14.62 18.39
C GLU A 557 32.70 13.37 19.25
N SER A 558 31.82 12.40 19.07
CA SER A 558 31.89 11.18 19.85
C SER A 558 33.21 10.43 19.62
N PRO A 559 33.88 9.97 20.70
CA PRO A 559 35.14 9.23 20.58
C PRO A 559 34.96 7.83 19.98
N ASP A 560 33.75 7.28 19.98
CA ASP A 560 33.46 5.97 19.41
C ASP A 560 32.49 6.05 18.23
N ARG A 561 32.59 5.11 17.30
CA ARG A 561 31.81 5.12 16.06
C ARG A 561 30.32 4.80 16.30
N TYR A 562 29.95 4.21 17.41
CA TYR A 562 28.58 3.77 17.73
C TYR A 562 27.78 4.79 18.52
N THR A 563 28.47 5.71 19.22
CA THR A 563 27.81 6.79 19.96
C THR A 563 27.75 8.10 19.17
N ARG A 564 27.92 8.05 17.85
CA ARG A 564 27.82 9.25 17.00
C ARG A 564 26.41 9.75 16.90
N LEU A 565 26.26 11.08 16.89
CA LEU A 565 24.98 11.76 16.64
C LEU A 565 24.30 11.18 15.42
N ARG A 566 23.05 10.75 15.62
CA ARG A 566 22.29 10.16 14.51
C ARG A 566 21.16 11.03 14.01
N GLU A 567 20.19 11.36 14.85
CA GLU A 567 18.93 11.98 14.39
C GLU A 567 18.71 13.34 15.06
N ASP A 568 18.49 13.38 16.33
CA ASP A 568 18.03 14.56 17.05
C ASP A 568 18.80 14.77 18.37
N TYR A 569 18.70 15.98 18.91
CA TYR A 569 19.37 16.40 20.12
C TYR A 569 18.62 17.55 20.78
N VAL A 570 18.76 17.70 22.07
CA VAL A 570 18.18 18.78 22.85
C VAL A 570 19.15 19.26 23.92
N ARG A 571 19.23 20.57 24.14
CA ARG A 571 20.03 21.20 25.24
C ARG A 571 19.13 21.29 26.46
N LEU A 572 19.59 20.73 27.59
CA LEU A 572 18.90 20.77 28.86
C LEU A 572 19.13 22.10 29.59
N PRO A 573 18.25 22.48 30.54
CA PRO A 573 18.43 23.70 31.35
C PRO A 573 19.72 23.73 32.20
N ASN A 574 20.26 22.57 32.59
CA ASN A 574 21.53 22.44 33.29
C ASN A 574 22.77 22.61 32.38
N GLY A 575 22.59 22.81 31.10
CA GLY A 575 23.65 22.95 30.11
C GLY A 575 24.11 21.61 29.49
N HIS A 576 23.61 20.48 29.93
CA HIS A 576 23.89 19.19 29.30
C HIS A 576 23.20 19.06 27.96
N THR A 577 23.60 18.09 27.16
CA THR A 577 22.98 17.80 25.88
C THR A 577 22.57 16.34 25.81
N ILE A 578 21.28 16.09 25.54
CA ILE A 578 20.78 14.78 25.19
C ILE A 578 20.78 14.66 23.64
N PHE A 579 21.22 13.50 23.13
CA PHE A 579 21.20 13.21 21.73
C PHE A 579 20.94 11.71 21.46
N MET A 580 20.45 11.42 20.27
CA MET A 580 20.23 10.06 19.82
C MET A 580 21.46 9.49 19.12
N ALA A 581 21.77 8.23 19.44
CA ALA A 581 22.88 7.48 18.87
C ALA A 581 22.47 6.04 18.53
N PHE A 582 23.32 5.34 17.78
CA PHE A 582 23.20 3.88 17.62
C PHE A 582 23.73 3.13 18.85
N ASP A 583 23.17 1.96 19.05
CA ASP A 583 23.73 0.88 19.84
C ASP A 583 24.17 -0.25 18.90
N GLU A 584 25.03 -1.15 19.34
CA GLU A 584 25.43 -2.32 18.57
C GLU A 584 25.11 -3.58 19.36
N VAL A 585 24.35 -4.47 18.74
CA VAL A 585 23.93 -5.74 19.32
C VAL A 585 24.23 -6.85 18.34
N THR A 586 24.87 -7.90 18.82
CA THR A 586 25.18 -9.08 18.00
C THR A 586 23.95 -9.93 17.73
N ARG A 587 24.02 -10.71 16.66
CA ARG A 587 23.01 -11.73 16.37
C ARG A 587 22.80 -12.70 17.54
N GLU A 588 23.89 -13.09 18.21
CA GLU A 588 23.83 -14.02 19.33
C GLU A 588 23.05 -13.41 20.52
N GLU A 589 23.30 -12.14 20.85
CA GLU A 589 22.55 -11.43 21.89
C GLU A 589 21.07 -11.31 21.53
N ALA A 590 20.74 -11.05 20.25
CA ALA A 590 19.36 -10.95 19.81
C ALA A 590 18.62 -12.29 19.92
N LEU A 591 19.26 -13.39 19.53
CA LEU A 591 18.70 -14.74 19.70
C LEU A 591 18.56 -15.11 21.18
N ALA A 592 19.53 -14.75 22.01
CA ALA A 592 19.46 -14.95 23.47
C ALA A 592 18.30 -14.17 24.11
N LEU A 593 17.94 -13.01 23.56
CA LEU A 593 16.78 -12.21 23.96
C LEU A 593 15.45 -12.77 23.43
N GLY A 594 15.50 -13.85 22.63
CA GLY A 594 14.31 -14.54 22.09
C GLY A 594 13.82 -14.01 20.75
N ALA A 595 14.64 -13.24 20.02
CA ALA A 595 14.34 -12.92 18.63
C ALA A 595 14.37 -14.18 17.78
N THR A 596 13.44 -14.33 16.84
CA THR A 596 13.48 -15.47 15.91
C THR A 596 14.53 -15.26 14.81
N PRO A 597 15.15 -16.33 14.28
CA PRO A 597 16.12 -16.22 13.20
C PRO A 597 15.57 -15.50 11.97
N GLU A 598 14.28 -15.71 11.64
CA GLU A 598 13.55 -15.09 10.54
C GLU A 598 13.40 -13.58 10.78
N ARG A 599 13.22 -13.19 12.04
CA ARG A 599 13.10 -11.79 12.45
C ARG A 599 14.40 -11.04 12.25
N ILE A 600 15.54 -11.63 12.59
CA ILE A 600 16.87 -11.04 12.40
C ILE A 600 17.22 -11.01 10.90
N GLY A 601 16.86 -12.07 10.16
CA GLY A 601 17.18 -12.24 8.76
C GLY A 601 18.51 -12.97 8.53
N GLU A 602 18.65 -13.55 7.35
CA GLU A 602 19.84 -14.31 6.95
C GLU A 602 21.04 -13.37 6.68
N GLY A 603 22.20 -13.74 7.16
CA GLY A 603 23.45 -12.98 6.95
C GLY A 603 23.55 -11.68 7.73
N ILE A 604 22.66 -11.42 8.68
CA ILE A 604 22.77 -10.28 9.60
C ILE A 604 23.50 -10.72 10.88
N GLU A 605 24.71 -10.23 11.09
CA GLU A 605 25.53 -10.54 12.25
C GLU A 605 25.40 -9.50 13.36
N THR A 606 25.02 -8.26 13.00
CA THR A 606 24.85 -7.14 13.94
C THR A 606 23.58 -6.36 13.65
N LEU A 607 22.88 -5.98 14.71
CA LEU A 607 21.73 -5.09 14.72
C LEU A 607 22.13 -3.74 15.35
N TRP A 608 21.40 -2.69 15.00
CA TRP A 608 21.66 -1.33 15.46
C TRP A 608 20.40 -0.72 16.09
N PRO A 609 19.97 -1.14 17.27
CA PRO A 609 18.95 -0.42 18.01
C PRO A 609 19.45 0.99 18.34
N ASN A 610 18.53 1.89 18.64
CA ASN A 610 18.90 3.23 19.06
C ASN A 610 19.17 3.26 20.58
N LYS A 611 19.91 4.30 20.99
CA LYS A 611 20.09 4.69 22.37
C LYS A 611 20.04 6.21 22.48
N VAL A 612 19.76 6.69 23.67
CA VAL A 612 19.79 8.11 24.02
C VAL A 612 20.97 8.33 24.98
N VAL A 613 21.77 9.34 24.73
CA VAL A 613 22.97 9.65 25.47
C VAL A 613 22.89 11.09 25.96
N GLU A 614 23.18 11.31 27.24
CA GLU A 614 23.38 12.62 27.80
C GLU A 614 24.86 12.85 28.09
N ILE A 615 25.34 14.03 27.69
CA ILE A 615 26.69 14.51 27.97
C ILE A 615 26.67 15.83 28.71
N ASP A 616 27.67 16.02 29.56
CA ASP A 616 27.94 17.31 30.19
C ASP A 616 28.61 18.30 29.20
N GLN A 617 28.88 19.52 29.63
CA GLN A 617 29.54 20.53 28.80
C GLN A 617 31.01 20.17 28.48
N ALA A 618 31.65 19.30 29.23
CA ALA A 618 32.99 18.78 28.95
C ALA A 618 33.00 17.60 28.00
N GLY A 619 31.79 17.10 27.61
CA GLY A 619 31.61 15.96 26.70
C GLY A 619 31.67 14.60 27.42
N HIS A 620 31.64 14.57 28.77
CA HIS A 620 31.57 13.32 29.48
C HIS A 620 30.14 12.79 29.45
N ARG A 621 30.00 11.47 29.21
CA ARG A 621 28.71 10.80 29.28
C ARG A 621 28.24 10.70 30.72
N VAL A 622 27.07 11.27 31.03
CA VAL A 622 26.50 11.30 32.41
C VAL A 622 25.26 10.43 32.55
N TRP A 623 24.53 10.16 31.42
CA TRP A 623 23.41 9.26 31.43
C TRP A 623 23.30 8.60 30.05
N GLU A 624 22.80 7.34 29.98
CA GLU A 624 22.56 6.58 28.76
C GLU A 624 21.37 5.67 28.94
N TRP A 625 20.39 5.76 28.01
CA TRP A 625 19.26 4.88 27.93
C TRP A 625 19.29 4.09 26.62
N ARG A 626 19.12 2.76 26.70
CA ARG A 626 19.23 1.88 25.54
C ARG A 626 17.90 1.21 25.29
N PHE A 627 17.35 1.33 24.07
CA PHE A 627 16.19 0.55 23.65
C PHE A 627 16.37 -0.94 23.90
N TRP A 628 17.59 -1.42 23.72
CA TRP A 628 17.92 -2.83 23.88
C TRP A 628 17.62 -3.37 25.28
N ASP A 629 17.81 -2.62 26.29
CA ASP A 629 17.56 -3.02 27.68
C ASP A 629 16.05 -3.14 27.99
N HIS A 630 15.19 -2.60 27.11
CA HIS A 630 13.73 -2.64 27.20
C HIS A 630 13.08 -3.59 26.18
N TYR A 631 13.87 -4.30 25.36
CA TYR A 631 13.34 -5.37 24.51
C TYR A 631 13.19 -6.66 25.33
N GLY A 632 12.24 -7.50 24.91
CA GLY A 632 11.98 -8.82 25.49
C GLY A 632 11.28 -9.71 24.49
N SER A 633 10.98 -10.95 24.90
CA SER A 633 10.10 -11.83 24.13
C SER A 633 9.20 -12.62 25.06
N GLU A 634 8.00 -12.95 24.60
CA GLU A 634 7.04 -13.81 25.32
C GLU A 634 7.65 -15.19 25.62
N ALA A 635 8.51 -15.69 24.72
CA ALA A 635 9.19 -16.98 24.87
C ALA A 635 10.09 -17.09 26.12
N LEU A 636 10.55 -15.96 26.66
CA LEU A 636 11.35 -15.91 27.88
C LEU A 636 10.51 -15.67 29.15
N GLY A 637 9.16 -15.72 29.03
CA GLY A 637 8.26 -15.49 30.17
C GLY A 637 8.18 -14.01 30.60
N ASN A 638 8.70 -13.11 29.82
CA ASN A 638 8.53 -11.68 30.01
C ASN A 638 7.09 -11.32 29.61
N GLN A 639 6.27 -10.99 30.61
CA GLN A 639 4.90 -10.58 30.33
C GLN A 639 4.87 -9.29 29.51
N HIS A 640 3.88 -9.16 28.64
CA HIS A 640 3.57 -7.93 27.93
C HIS A 640 3.16 -6.85 28.95
N ASP A 641 4.10 -6.00 29.32
CA ASP A 641 3.79 -4.80 30.09
C ASP A 641 4.13 -3.55 29.26
N ALA A 642 3.62 -2.41 29.67
CA ALA A 642 3.85 -1.14 28.99
C ALA A 642 5.34 -0.74 28.99
N GLY A 643 6.14 -1.31 29.90
CA GLY A 643 7.56 -1.04 30.07
C GLY A 643 8.49 -1.87 29.17
N ARG A 644 7.95 -2.79 28.34
CA ARG A 644 8.78 -3.64 27.46
C ARG A 644 8.25 -3.68 26.03
N VAL A 645 9.18 -3.79 25.07
CA VAL A 645 8.90 -3.93 23.65
C VAL A 645 9.20 -5.36 23.22
N ASP A 646 8.21 -6.12 22.76
CA ASP A 646 8.47 -7.46 22.23
C ASP A 646 9.16 -7.37 20.86
N ILE A 647 10.37 -7.90 20.81
CA ILE A 647 11.22 -7.88 19.61
C ILE A 647 10.57 -8.59 18.42
N ASN A 648 9.67 -9.55 18.67
CA ASN A 648 9.00 -10.32 17.63
C ASN A 648 7.68 -9.66 17.16
N LEU A 649 7.12 -8.72 17.93
CA LEU A 649 5.88 -8.02 17.59
C LEU A 649 6.09 -6.71 16.83
N ILE A 650 7.33 -6.23 16.68
CA ILE A 650 7.64 -5.05 15.90
C ILE A 650 7.19 -5.29 14.45
N GLU A 651 6.20 -4.54 13.95
CA GLU A 651 5.54 -4.77 12.65
C GLU A 651 6.46 -4.64 11.43
N ALA A 652 7.52 -3.85 11.50
CA ALA A 652 8.47 -3.73 10.40
C ALA A 652 9.47 -4.88 10.40
N PRO A 653 9.71 -5.54 9.27
CA PRO A 653 10.79 -6.52 9.17
C PRO A 653 12.14 -5.81 9.35
N ILE A 654 12.81 -6.12 10.44
CA ILE A 654 14.08 -5.55 10.86
C ILE A 654 15.19 -5.62 9.77
N PRO A 655 15.30 -6.68 8.95
CA PRO A 655 16.48 -6.86 8.13
C PRO A 655 16.50 -6.04 6.85
N SER A 656 15.41 -5.43 6.47
CA SER A 656 15.29 -5.10 5.05
C SER A 656 15.97 -3.82 4.61
N ILE A 657 16.28 -2.88 5.52
CA ILE A 657 16.81 -1.59 5.07
C ILE A 657 18.14 -1.19 5.69
N ASN A 658 18.40 -1.34 7.02
CA ASN A 658 19.65 -0.81 7.60
C ASN A 658 20.11 -1.46 8.92
N ARG A 659 19.61 -2.60 9.34
CA ARG A 659 19.87 -3.16 10.70
C ARG A 659 19.31 -2.30 11.84
N ASP A 660 18.62 -1.22 11.52
CA ASP A 660 18.04 -0.26 12.43
C ASP A 660 16.67 -0.73 12.92
N MET A 661 16.54 -0.96 14.19
CA MET A 661 15.37 -1.63 14.79
C MET A 661 14.25 -0.68 15.19
N SER A 662 14.55 0.55 15.56
CA SER A 662 13.58 1.52 16.06
C SER A 662 13.43 2.73 15.14
N HIS A 663 14.49 3.11 14.44
CA HIS A 663 14.59 4.33 13.64
C HIS A 663 13.96 5.51 14.38
N SER A 664 14.49 5.76 15.56
CA SER A 664 14.00 6.86 16.38
C SER A 664 14.41 8.18 15.75
N SER A 665 13.44 9.08 15.58
CA SER A 665 13.59 10.29 14.76
C SER A 665 13.64 11.59 15.54
N THR A 666 13.21 11.58 16.81
CA THR A 666 13.11 12.79 17.63
C THR A 666 13.33 12.45 19.09
N VAL A 667 14.04 13.35 19.78
CA VAL A 667 14.16 13.37 21.25
C VAL A 667 13.73 14.76 21.73
N ASP A 668 12.93 14.80 22.80
CA ASP A 668 12.56 16.04 23.48
C ASP A 668 12.62 15.83 25.00
N TYR A 669 12.61 16.91 25.75
CA TYR A 669 12.76 16.88 27.20
C TYR A 669 11.76 17.78 27.90
N ASP A 670 11.05 17.22 28.88
CA ASP A 670 10.16 17.98 29.76
C ASP A 670 10.89 18.36 31.06
N PRO A 671 11.25 19.63 31.20
CA PRO A 671 11.96 20.08 32.41
C PRO A 671 11.05 20.15 33.65
N LEU A 672 9.73 20.05 33.49
CA LEU A 672 8.79 20.11 34.62
C LEU A 672 8.71 18.77 35.36
N HIS A 673 8.74 17.66 34.62
CA HIS A 673 8.61 16.32 35.19
C HIS A 673 9.90 15.51 35.11
N ASP A 674 10.95 16.06 34.49
CA ASP A 674 12.21 15.40 34.20
C ASP A 674 12.02 14.13 33.37
N HIS A 675 11.28 14.26 32.27
CA HIS A 675 10.96 13.18 31.35
C HIS A 675 11.64 13.38 30.00
N VAL A 676 12.15 12.29 29.43
CA VAL A 676 12.63 12.25 28.05
C VAL A 676 11.57 11.65 27.14
N LEU A 677 11.28 12.30 26.04
CA LEU A 677 10.36 11.84 25.00
C LEU A 677 11.16 11.33 23.81
N ILE A 678 10.78 10.17 23.30
CA ILE A 678 11.41 9.56 22.12
C ILE A 678 10.34 9.17 21.11
N SER A 679 10.54 9.52 19.84
CA SER A 679 9.72 9.06 18.73
C SER A 679 10.40 7.93 17.99
N ALA A 680 9.83 6.73 18.01
CA ALA A 680 10.29 5.57 17.26
C ALA A 680 9.40 5.36 16.02
N ARG A 681 9.93 5.72 14.85
CA ARG A 681 9.20 5.73 13.58
C ARG A 681 8.81 4.32 13.12
N ILE A 682 9.70 3.35 13.24
CA ILE A 682 9.45 1.97 12.79
C ILE A 682 8.33 1.34 13.59
N THR A 683 8.33 1.49 14.91
CA THR A 683 7.26 1.00 15.78
C THR A 683 6.00 1.86 15.69
N SER A 684 6.10 3.07 15.14
CA SER A 684 5.06 4.09 15.13
C SER A 684 4.56 4.42 16.53
N GLU A 685 5.49 4.57 17.45
CA GLU A 685 5.23 4.86 18.87
C GLU A 685 6.03 6.06 19.36
N ILE A 686 5.48 6.67 20.40
CA ILE A 686 6.16 7.68 21.21
C ILE A 686 6.31 7.09 22.61
N TYR A 687 7.51 7.19 23.17
CA TYR A 687 7.87 6.73 24.50
C TYR A 687 8.14 7.93 25.40
N VAL A 688 7.57 7.94 26.59
CA VAL A 688 7.93 8.83 27.68
C VAL A 688 8.73 8.05 28.70
N ILE A 689 9.93 8.52 29.01
CA ILE A 689 10.93 7.83 29.82
C ILE A 689 11.22 8.65 31.08
N ASP A 690 11.26 7.97 32.21
CA ASP A 690 11.71 8.57 33.48
C ASP A 690 13.21 8.87 33.41
N HIS A 691 13.57 10.15 33.52
CA HIS A 691 14.96 10.62 33.59
C HIS A 691 15.37 11.02 35.02
N GLY A 692 14.40 11.33 35.85
CA GLY A 692 14.44 12.12 37.09
C GLY A 692 15.17 11.54 38.28
N THR A 693 15.72 10.32 38.23
CA THR A 693 16.46 9.74 39.38
C THR A 693 17.93 9.48 39.11
N ALA A 694 18.44 9.97 37.98
CA ALA A 694 19.82 9.80 37.59
C ALA A 694 20.74 10.64 38.52
N ASN A 695 21.80 10.04 39.04
CA ASN A 695 22.78 10.74 39.84
C ASN A 695 23.93 11.30 38.99
N TYR A 696 23.80 12.55 38.60
CA TYR A 696 24.77 13.25 37.73
C TYR A 696 26.17 13.47 38.39
N ALA A 697 26.31 13.29 39.70
CA ALA A 697 27.57 13.40 40.39
C ALA A 697 28.51 12.19 40.14
N ASP A 698 27.95 11.06 39.76
CA ASP A 698 28.69 9.84 39.38
C ASP A 698 28.12 9.29 38.07
N PRO A 699 28.82 9.44 36.92
CA PRO A 699 28.38 9.00 35.61
C PRO A 699 28.04 7.49 35.53
N LYS A 700 28.75 6.65 36.35
CA LYS A 700 28.42 5.22 36.36
C LYS A 700 27.07 4.96 37.01
N LEU A 701 26.73 5.68 38.08
CA LEU A 701 25.43 5.56 38.74
C LEU A 701 24.31 6.07 37.85
N GLY A 702 24.52 7.13 37.06
CA GLY A 702 23.55 7.61 36.09
C GLY A 702 23.23 6.57 34.99
N ILE A 703 24.27 5.93 34.45
CA ILE A 703 24.12 4.88 33.43
C ILE A 703 23.46 3.62 34.02
N GLU A 704 23.83 3.23 35.22
CA GLU A 704 23.24 2.09 35.94
C GLU A 704 21.78 2.38 36.32
N ALA A 705 21.45 3.60 36.72
CA ALA A 705 20.10 4.03 37.07
C ALA A 705 19.16 3.98 35.84
N ALA A 706 19.63 4.38 34.67
CA ALA A 706 18.84 4.32 33.41
C ALA A 706 18.50 2.89 32.98
N ARG A 707 19.20 1.88 33.50
CA ARG A 707 18.90 0.45 33.30
C ARG A 707 17.93 -0.13 34.33
N GLY A 708 17.52 0.68 35.30
CA GLY A 708 16.61 0.33 36.37
C GLY A 708 15.33 1.19 36.33
N PRO A 709 14.70 1.41 37.50
CA PRO A 709 13.49 2.21 37.62
C PRO A 709 13.58 3.62 37.05
N ALA A 710 14.76 4.26 37.13
CA ALA A 710 15.01 5.61 36.62
C ALA A 710 15.07 5.69 35.08
N GLY A 711 15.10 4.59 34.37
CA GLY A 711 15.01 4.54 32.92
C GLY A 711 13.71 3.89 32.45
N ALA A 712 12.72 3.78 33.34
CA ALA A 712 11.47 3.10 32.99
C ALA A 712 10.69 3.83 31.89
N ILE A 713 10.10 3.06 31.00
CA ILE A 713 9.12 3.58 30.07
C ILE A 713 7.83 3.84 30.86
N LEU A 714 7.51 5.12 31.07
CA LEU A 714 6.34 5.54 31.82
C LEU A 714 5.07 5.46 30.99
N GLN A 715 5.15 5.81 29.74
CA GLN A 715 4.00 5.87 28.83
C GLN A 715 4.41 5.52 27.39
N ARG A 716 3.47 4.95 26.64
CA ARG A 716 3.59 4.63 25.22
C ARG A 716 2.33 5.08 24.50
N TYR A 717 2.51 5.71 23.34
CA TYR A 717 1.41 6.18 22.49
C TYR A 717 1.61 5.67 21.08
N GLY A 718 0.52 5.32 20.39
CA GLY A 718 0.49 5.18 18.95
C GLY A 718 0.23 3.79 18.41
N ASN A 719 0.79 2.73 18.99
CA ASN A 719 0.63 1.37 18.49
C ASN A 719 0.47 0.33 19.60
N PRO A 720 -0.70 0.27 20.25
CA PRO A 720 -0.92 -0.66 21.36
C PRO A 720 -0.83 -2.14 20.94
N GLY A 721 -0.92 -2.46 19.65
CA GLY A 721 -0.69 -3.81 19.12
C GLY A 721 0.72 -4.35 19.41
N ASN A 722 1.74 -3.47 19.50
CA ASN A 722 3.13 -3.86 19.78
C ASN A 722 3.36 -4.37 21.21
N TYR A 723 2.43 -4.18 22.13
CA TYR A 723 2.52 -4.63 23.52
C TYR A 723 1.25 -5.34 23.99
N GLY A 724 0.46 -5.86 23.09
CA GLY A 724 -0.70 -6.70 23.40
C GLY A 724 -1.89 -5.98 24.05
N ALA A 725 -1.86 -4.63 24.14
CA ALA A 725 -2.92 -3.84 24.77
C ALA A 725 -4.05 -3.44 23.82
N GLY A 726 -3.93 -3.76 22.53
CA GLY A 726 -4.91 -3.42 21.51
C GLY A 726 -4.82 -4.31 20.27
N ALA A 727 -5.70 -4.08 19.31
CA ALA A 727 -5.70 -4.79 18.04
C ALA A 727 -4.52 -4.36 17.17
N PRO A 728 -3.67 -5.28 16.68
CA PRO A 728 -2.58 -4.95 15.77
C PRO A 728 -3.13 -4.52 14.41
N GLN A 729 -2.36 -3.72 13.68
CA GLN A 729 -2.71 -3.36 12.30
C GLN A 729 -2.80 -4.63 11.43
N ARG A 730 -3.89 -4.76 10.66
CA ARG A 730 -4.12 -5.87 9.73
C ARG A 730 -4.43 -5.30 8.35
N GLY A 731 -3.46 -5.36 7.45
CA GLY A 731 -3.64 -4.83 6.10
C GLY A 731 -3.89 -3.32 6.10
N ALA A 732 -5.09 -2.90 5.67
CA ALA A 732 -5.52 -1.50 5.72
C ALA A 732 -6.30 -1.14 6.99
N ASP A 733 -6.67 -2.12 7.81
CA ASP A 733 -7.21 -1.86 9.13
C ASP A 733 -6.07 -1.37 10.03
N PRO A 734 -6.11 -0.12 10.52
CA PRO A 734 -5.07 0.40 11.39
C PRO A 734 -5.04 -0.32 12.76
N GLY A 735 -6.02 -1.20 13.07
CA GLY A 735 -6.21 -1.70 14.43
C GLY A 735 -6.45 -0.52 15.37
N ASP A 736 -5.84 -0.56 16.55
CA ASP A 736 -5.86 0.57 17.50
C ASP A 736 -4.67 1.53 17.29
N ARG A 737 -3.97 1.45 16.15
CA ARG A 737 -2.82 2.28 15.83
C ARG A 737 -3.23 3.71 15.51
N SER A 738 -2.66 4.66 16.26
CA SER A 738 -2.94 6.10 16.12
C SER A 738 -1.90 6.82 15.26
N PHE A 739 -0.65 6.34 15.26
CA PHE A 739 0.47 6.94 14.53
C PHE A 739 0.92 6.10 13.33
N PHE A 740 1.45 6.80 12.33
CA PHE A 740 1.87 6.23 11.07
C PHE A 740 3.19 6.87 10.63
N ALA A 741 4.31 6.35 11.15
CA ALA A 741 5.65 6.85 10.92
C ALA A 741 5.81 8.35 11.27
N GLN A 742 5.32 8.75 12.44
CA GLN A 742 5.32 10.12 12.95
C GLN A 742 6.74 10.70 13.09
N HIS A 743 6.82 12.03 13.09
CA HIS A 743 8.03 12.80 13.34
C HIS A 743 7.74 13.99 14.24
N GLY A 744 8.81 14.54 14.85
CA GLY A 744 8.80 15.77 15.59
C GLY A 744 7.74 15.87 16.70
N PRO A 745 7.46 14.81 17.50
CA PRO A 745 6.68 15.03 18.70
C PRO A 745 7.44 15.93 19.66
N GLY A 746 6.71 16.82 20.30
CA GLY A 746 7.28 17.68 21.35
C GLY A 746 6.21 18.06 22.37
N TRP A 747 6.66 18.37 23.58
CA TRP A 747 5.80 18.88 24.61
C TRP A 747 5.34 20.30 24.30
N ILE A 748 4.06 20.58 24.55
CA ILE A 748 3.59 21.97 24.53
C ILE A 748 4.06 22.65 25.82
N PRO A 749 4.93 23.68 25.74
CA PRO A 749 5.53 24.33 26.90
C PRO A 749 4.51 24.90 27.90
N ALA A 750 4.92 25.01 29.16
CA ALA A 750 4.13 25.65 30.21
C ALA A 750 3.71 27.06 29.82
N GLY A 751 2.45 27.41 30.09
CA GLY A 751 1.87 28.71 29.80
C GLY A 751 1.28 28.88 28.40
N LEU A 752 1.42 27.90 27.49
CA LEU A 752 0.79 27.90 26.19
C LEU A 752 -0.53 27.10 26.20
N SER A 753 -1.39 27.36 25.21
CA SER A 753 -2.62 26.59 25.04
C SER A 753 -2.32 25.11 24.78
N GLY A 754 -2.88 24.21 25.58
CA GLY A 754 -2.55 22.79 25.57
C GLY A 754 -1.28 22.45 26.33
N SER A 755 -0.80 23.29 27.25
CA SER A 755 0.39 23.07 28.07
C SER A 755 0.40 21.66 28.70
N GLY A 756 1.51 20.94 28.54
CA GLY A 756 1.68 19.56 28.98
C GLY A 756 1.11 18.49 28.03
N HIS A 757 0.45 18.89 26.95
CA HIS A 757 0.08 17.98 25.88
C HIS A 757 1.25 17.74 24.91
N LEU A 758 1.13 16.68 24.12
CA LEU A 758 2.07 16.36 23.04
C LEU A 758 1.53 16.88 21.70
N LEU A 759 2.39 17.53 20.94
CA LEU A 759 2.08 17.93 19.57
C LEU A 759 2.90 17.07 18.60
N VAL A 760 2.25 16.42 17.63
CA VAL A 760 2.86 15.36 16.82
C VAL A 760 2.58 15.59 15.35
N HIS A 761 3.61 15.60 14.49
CA HIS A 761 3.43 15.52 13.05
C HIS A 761 3.31 14.05 12.61
N ASN A 762 2.09 13.60 12.32
CA ASN A 762 1.76 12.24 11.94
C ASN A 762 1.82 12.11 10.41
N ASN A 763 2.91 11.53 9.90
CA ASN A 763 3.19 11.48 8.46
C ASN A 763 2.21 10.62 7.65
N GLY A 764 1.42 9.77 8.31
CA GLY A 764 0.39 8.94 7.65
C GLY A 764 0.95 7.80 6.78
N VAL A 765 2.24 7.48 6.91
CA VAL A 765 2.89 6.43 6.13
C VAL A 765 2.39 5.05 6.53
N GLY A 766 1.75 4.34 5.60
CA GLY A 766 1.15 3.04 5.90
C GLY A 766 -0.25 3.12 6.51
N ARG A 767 -0.85 4.32 6.62
CA ARG A 767 -2.23 4.49 7.10
C ARG A 767 -3.23 3.69 6.27
N SER A 768 -3.00 3.62 4.96
CA SER A 768 -3.83 2.85 4.03
C SER A 768 -3.25 1.48 3.66
N ARG A 769 -1.95 1.24 3.88
CA ARG A 769 -1.28 -0.04 3.58
C ARG A 769 0.04 -0.15 4.33
N SER A 770 0.28 -1.30 4.97
CA SER A 770 1.61 -1.62 5.49
C SER A 770 2.63 -1.75 4.34
N PRO A 771 3.86 -1.27 4.51
CA PRO A 771 4.90 -1.49 3.52
C PRO A 771 5.20 -2.99 3.38
N PRO A 772 5.52 -3.48 2.16
CA PRO A 772 5.83 -4.89 1.94
C PRO A 772 7.07 -5.34 2.70
N SER A 773 7.07 -6.56 3.20
CA SER A 773 8.14 -7.14 4.01
C SER A 773 9.45 -7.46 3.28
N SER A 774 9.46 -7.46 1.94
CA SER A 774 10.67 -7.75 1.15
C SER A 774 11.41 -6.49 0.70
N ARG A 775 12.75 -6.55 0.59
CA ARG A 775 13.59 -5.43 0.08
C ARG A 775 13.09 -4.89 -1.27
N MET A 776 12.75 -5.79 -2.17
CA MET A 776 12.23 -5.45 -3.51
C MET A 776 10.83 -4.85 -3.39
N GLY A 777 9.97 -5.44 -2.57
CA GLY A 777 8.61 -4.93 -2.30
C GLY A 777 8.65 -3.54 -1.67
N THR A 778 9.52 -3.30 -0.70
CA THR A 778 9.71 -1.98 -0.08
C THR A 778 10.28 -0.98 -1.10
N ALA A 779 11.25 -1.37 -1.91
CA ALA A 779 11.80 -0.52 -2.97
C ALA A 779 10.74 -0.20 -4.04
N ILE A 780 9.95 -1.16 -4.45
CA ILE A 780 8.83 -0.97 -5.40
C ILE A 780 7.71 -0.13 -4.75
N PHE A 781 7.37 -0.37 -3.49
CA PHE A 781 6.41 0.44 -2.73
C PHE A 781 6.88 1.89 -2.64
N MET A 782 8.14 2.13 -2.29
CA MET A 782 8.74 3.46 -2.25
C MET A 782 8.84 4.08 -3.65
N LEU A 783 9.22 3.32 -4.66
CA LEU A 783 9.29 3.76 -6.05
C LEU A 783 7.89 4.05 -6.63
N ARG A 784 6.91 3.22 -6.34
CA ARG A 784 5.50 3.43 -6.69
C ARG A 784 4.95 4.68 -6.03
N ARG A 785 5.25 4.85 -4.77
CA ARG A 785 4.88 6.00 -3.97
C ARG A 785 5.55 7.27 -4.51
N PHE A 786 6.79 7.16 -4.92
CA PHE A 786 7.58 8.22 -5.54
C PHE A 786 7.12 8.58 -6.96
N LEU A 787 6.83 7.58 -7.81
CA LEU A 787 6.51 7.81 -9.23
C LEU A 787 5.02 8.06 -9.50
N LEU A 788 4.13 7.44 -8.75
CA LEU A 788 2.70 7.42 -9.08
C LEU A 788 1.85 8.36 -8.22
N SER A 789 2.42 9.05 -7.21
CA SER A 789 1.72 9.98 -6.30
C SER A 789 0.33 9.51 -5.82
N ASN A 790 0.12 8.20 -5.75
CA ASN A 790 -1.19 7.57 -5.76
C ASN A 790 -1.48 6.80 -4.47
N THR A 791 -1.21 7.43 -3.32
CA THR A 791 -1.51 6.82 -2.03
C THR A 791 -2.57 7.64 -1.30
N ASP A 792 -3.48 6.95 -0.64
CA ASP A 792 -4.50 7.55 0.23
C ASP A 792 -3.91 8.00 1.58
N ASP A 793 -2.59 7.89 1.74
CA ASP A 793 -1.87 8.37 2.90
C ASP A 793 -1.78 9.90 2.88
N TYR A 794 -2.11 10.50 3.99
CA TYR A 794 -2.03 11.95 4.22
C TYR A 794 -1.48 12.21 5.62
N SER A 795 -0.80 13.34 5.78
CA SER A 795 -0.28 13.77 7.06
C SER A 795 -1.33 14.55 7.86
N THR A 796 -1.22 14.46 9.17
CA THR A 796 -1.98 15.29 10.14
C THR A 796 -1.03 15.85 11.17
N VAL A 797 -1.44 16.91 11.86
CA VAL A 797 -0.82 17.37 13.09
C VAL A 797 -1.80 17.13 14.22
N ASP A 798 -1.40 16.32 15.18
CA ASP A 798 -2.25 15.86 16.26
C ASP A 798 -1.75 16.39 17.61
N GLU A 799 -2.65 16.98 18.41
CA GLU A 799 -2.42 17.31 19.82
C GLU A 799 -3.03 16.19 20.67
N ILE A 800 -2.24 15.66 21.61
CA ILE A 800 -2.61 14.50 22.40
C ILE A 800 -2.53 14.87 23.87
N ASP A 801 -3.59 14.64 24.62
CA ASP A 801 -3.56 14.67 26.08
C ASP A 801 -2.81 13.42 26.58
N PRO A 802 -1.64 13.57 27.20
CA PRO A 802 -0.84 12.44 27.64
C PRO A 802 -1.49 11.66 28.80
N THR A 803 -2.47 12.24 29.53
CA THR A 803 -3.15 11.57 30.63
C THR A 803 -4.20 10.57 30.17
N THR A 804 -4.85 10.88 29.04
CA THR A 804 -5.89 10.05 28.43
C THR A 804 -5.42 9.27 27.23
N GLY A 805 -4.34 9.71 26.58
CA GLY A 805 -3.88 9.22 25.27
C GLY A 805 -4.74 9.66 24.11
N GLU A 806 -5.72 10.54 24.35
CA GLU A 806 -6.67 10.97 23.34
C GLU A 806 -6.17 12.15 22.51
N VAL A 807 -6.49 12.16 21.21
CA VAL A 807 -6.32 13.33 20.34
C VAL A 807 -7.37 14.34 20.71
N VAL A 808 -6.96 15.53 21.18
CA VAL A 808 -7.82 16.63 21.59
C VAL A 808 -7.96 17.73 20.55
N TRP A 809 -7.02 17.81 19.62
CA TRP A 809 -7.05 18.66 18.44
C TRP A 809 -6.29 17.99 17.29
N ARG A 810 -6.80 18.17 16.07
CA ARG A 810 -6.16 17.66 14.85
C ARG A 810 -6.26 18.68 13.74
N PHE A 811 -5.15 18.99 13.11
CA PHE A 811 -5.13 19.71 11.83
C PHE A 811 -5.00 18.75 10.66
N ARG A 812 -5.79 19.02 9.63
CA ARG A 812 -5.72 18.36 8.33
C ARG A 812 -5.88 19.42 7.23
N ALA A 813 -5.15 19.31 6.13
CA ALA A 813 -5.41 20.14 4.95
C ALA A 813 -6.81 19.83 4.37
N ASP A 814 -7.47 20.82 3.78
CA ASP A 814 -8.75 20.69 3.07
C ASP A 814 -8.66 19.64 1.94
N ARG A 815 -7.52 19.63 1.27
CA ARG A 815 -7.08 18.55 0.39
C ARG A 815 -6.13 17.65 1.18
N PRO A 816 -6.57 16.48 1.67
CA PRO A 816 -5.77 15.68 2.61
C PRO A 816 -4.35 15.38 2.13
N GLN A 817 -4.14 15.37 0.83
CA GLN A 817 -2.84 15.11 0.21
C GLN A 817 -1.98 16.37 0.01
N ALA A 818 -2.47 17.55 0.37
CA ALA A 818 -1.69 18.80 0.28
C ALA A 818 -0.49 18.80 1.24
N ILE A 819 -0.57 18.02 2.33
CA ILE A 819 0.54 17.68 3.21
C ILE A 819 0.83 16.18 3.05
N SER A 820 1.97 15.82 2.48
CA SER A 820 2.31 14.42 2.16
C SER A 820 3.78 14.10 2.42
N GLY A 821 4.23 14.25 3.64
CA GLY A 821 5.60 13.90 4.02
C GLY A 821 5.77 12.40 4.32
N PHE A 822 6.80 11.75 3.77
CA PHE A 822 7.18 10.40 4.18
C PHE A 822 8.10 10.37 5.38
N VAL A 823 8.90 11.39 5.46
CA VAL A 823 9.98 11.56 6.40
C VAL A 823 10.05 13.04 6.71
N MET A 824 10.31 13.38 7.95
CA MET A 824 10.48 14.74 8.41
C MET A 824 9.14 15.48 8.60
N GLY A 825 9.18 16.41 9.52
CA GLY A 825 8.08 17.26 9.90
C GLY A 825 8.09 17.51 11.39
N GLY A 826 7.46 18.58 11.79
CA GLY A 826 7.32 18.95 13.19
C GLY A 826 6.19 19.95 13.36
N ALA A 827 5.83 20.23 14.60
CA ALA A 827 4.86 21.25 14.93
C ALA A 827 5.22 21.94 16.24
N GLN A 828 4.86 23.20 16.35
CA GLN A 828 5.13 24.03 17.53
C GLN A 828 3.88 24.86 17.87
N ARG A 829 3.43 24.79 19.12
CA ARG A 829 2.39 25.66 19.63
C ARG A 829 2.95 27.05 19.89
N LEU A 830 2.27 28.06 19.42
CA LEU A 830 2.69 29.44 19.55
C LEU A 830 1.94 30.18 20.68
N PRO A 831 2.49 31.27 21.23
CA PRO A 831 1.90 32.02 22.33
C PRO A 831 0.49 32.61 22.05
N ASN A 832 0.14 32.90 20.79
CA ASN A 832 -1.19 33.33 20.40
C ASN A 832 -2.20 32.19 20.23
N GLY A 833 -1.79 30.92 20.51
CA GLY A 833 -2.59 29.72 20.35
C GLY A 833 -2.54 29.07 18.97
N ASN A 834 -1.93 29.74 17.97
CA ASN A 834 -1.69 29.17 16.67
C ASN A 834 -0.68 28.01 16.72
N THR A 835 -0.61 27.24 15.67
CA THR A 835 0.37 26.14 15.50
C THR A 835 1.22 26.39 14.27
N HIS A 836 2.52 26.48 14.47
CA HIS A 836 3.50 26.49 13.39
C HIS A 836 3.81 25.05 12.99
N ILE A 837 3.80 24.75 11.69
CA ILE A 837 3.93 23.41 11.16
C ILE A 837 5.03 23.38 10.10
N THR A 838 5.91 22.39 10.22
CA THR A 838 6.93 22.07 9.22
C THR A 838 6.50 20.83 8.47
N SER A 839 6.26 20.93 7.17
CA SER A 839 6.15 19.79 6.27
C SER A 839 7.48 19.65 5.51
N GLY A 840 8.35 18.82 6.07
CA GLY A 840 9.79 18.96 5.84
C GLY A 840 10.28 18.53 4.46
N GLN A 841 9.56 17.66 3.75
CA GLN A 841 10.05 17.04 2.51
C GLN A 841 10.22 18.04 1.35
N HIS A 842 9.41 19.07 1.33
CA HIS A 842 9.44 20.12 0.29
C HIS A 842 9.88 21.49 0.81
N GLY A 843 10.27 21.57 2.09
CA GLY A 843 10.60 22.84 2.72
C GLY A 843 9.38 23.75 2.91
N HIS A 844 8.22 23.16 3.13
CA HIS A 844 6.94 23.85 3.28
C HIS A 844 6.67 24.12 4.77
N LEU A 845 6.62 25.37 5.13
CA LEU A 845 6.39 25.88 6.48
C LEU A 845 5.10 26.68 6.50
N PHE A 846 4.25 26.48 7.51
CA PHE A 846 3.02 27.25 7.59
C PHE A 846 2.51 27.38 9.04
N GLU A 847 1.64 28.37 9.28
CA GLU A 847 1.02 28.64 10.57
C GLU A 847 -0.49 28.58 10.42
N VAL A 848 -1.15 27.88 11.35
CA VAL A 848 -2.59 27.71 11.38
C VAL A 848 -3.18 28.18 12.71
N THR A 849 -4.35 28.80 12.65
CA THR A 849 -5.11 29.14 13.86
C THR A 849 -5.69 27.88 14.52
N PRO A 850 -6.14 27.94 15.78
CA PRO A 850 -6.83 26.82 16.42
C PRO A 850 -8.07 26.33 15.65
N LYS A 851 -8.64 27.16 14.78
CA LYS A 851 -9.79 26.83 13.90
C LYS A 851 -9.39 26.28 12.53
N GLY A 852 -8.08 26.15 12.27
CA GLY A 852 -7.56 25.60 11.02
C GLY A 852 -7.31 26.63 9.91
N LYS A 853 -7.60 27.93 10.08
CA LYS A 853 -7.28 28.95 9.09
C LYS A 853 -5.76 29.05 8.92
N VAL A 854 -5.25 28.95 7.69
CA VAL A 854 -3.84 29.20 7.35
C VAL A 854 -3.61 30.69 7.33
N VAL A 855 -2.71 31.18 8.17
CA VAL A 855 -2.43 32.62 8.35
C VAL A 855 -1.03 33.02 7.92
N TRP A 856 -0.15 32.05 7.76
CA TRP A 856 1.17 32.24 7.15
C TRP A 856 1.56 30.97 6.41
N GLU A 857 2.15 31.11 5.23
CA GLU A 857 2.61 29.98 4.42
C GLU A 857 3.88 30.38 3.67
N TYR A 858 4.94 29.58 3.79
CA TYR A 858 6.25 29.82 3.23
C TYR A 858 6.82 28.58 2.57
N LEU A 859 7.34 28.74 1.38
CA LEU A 859 8.02 27.68 0.65
C LEU A 859 9.51 28.01 0.52
N SER A 860 10.37 27.20 1.16
CA SER A 860 11.82 27.43 1.18
C SER A 860 12.44 27.32 -0.23
N PRO A 861 13.17 28.33 -0.69
CA PRO A 861 13.95 28.25 -1.91
C PRO A 861 15.26 27.46 -1.72
N ALA A 862 15.73 27.29 -0.48
CA ALA A 862 16.98 26.63 -0.18
C ALA A 862 16.87 25.10 -0.19
N SER A 863 17.85 24.43 -0.76
CA SER A 863 17.93 22.97 -0.87
C SER A 863 19.37 22.47 -0.74
N ALA A 864 19.56 21.17 -0.64
CA ALA A 864 20.90 20.53 -0.69
C ALA A 864 21.66 20.80 -1.99
N LEU A 865 20.96 21.20 -3.06
CA LEU A 865 21.53 21.53 -4.38
C LEU A 865 21.68 23.04 -4.62
N GLY A 866 21.51 23.86 -3.56
CA GLY A 866 21.51 25.32 -3.65
C GLY A 866 20.12 25.92 -3.70
N VAL A 867 20.01 27.21 -3.94
CA VAL A 867 18.76 27.96 -3.88
C VAL A 867 18.06 27.98 -5.24
N GLN A 868 16.74 27.81 -5.25
CA GLN A 868 15.91 27.72 -6.45
C GLN A 868 14.75 28.73 -6.38
N GLU A 869 14.54 29.45 -7.48
CA GLU A 869 13.41 30.40 -7.61
C GLU A 869 12.03 29.68 -7.62
N ARG A 870 12.00 28.47 -8.16
CA ARG A 870 10.78 27.63 -8.22
C ARG A 870 11.01 26.29 -7.52
N PRO A 871 9.95 25.68 -6.97
CA PRO A 871 10.06 24.37 -6.32
C PRO A 871 10.66 23.33 -7.27
N LEU A 872 11.63 22.60 -6.77
CA LEU A 872 12.22 21.50 -7.54
C LEU A 872 11.22 20.32 -7.65
N PRO A 873 11.28 19.57 -8.75
CA PRO A 873 10.36 18.43 -8.97
C PRO A 873 10.58 17.25 -8.02
N TYR A 874 11.59 17.28 -7.14
CA TYR A 874 11.92 16.25 -6.18
C TYR A 874 12.06 16.81 -4.77
N PRO A 875 11.92 15.99 -3.71
CA PRO A 875 12.07 16.41 -2.33
C PRO A 875 13.54 16.70 -2.00
N LEU A 876 14.05 17.83 -2.48
CA LEU A 876 15.43 18.27 -2.27
C LEU A 876 15.52 19.44 -1.29
N HIS A 877 14.39 19.98 -0.85
CA HIS A 877 14.29 21.08 0.12
C HIS A 877 14.11 20.57 1.55
N ASN A 878 14.63 19.39 1.86
CA ASN A 878 14.40 18.70 3.14
C ASN A 878 14.73 19.58 4.33
N ILE A 879 13.72 19.96 5.10
CA ILE A 879 13.84 20.63 6.41
C ILE A 879 13.30 19.65 7.45
N GLN A 880 14.10 19.26 8.43
CA GLN A 880 13.64 18.32 9.46
C GLN A 880 12.58 18.93 10.34
N ASN A 881 12.86 20.12 10.86
CA ASN A 881 11.97 20.93 11.65
C ASN A 881 12.34 22.42 11.49
N SER A 882 11.41 23.29 11.85
CA SER A 882 11.65 24.73 11.93
C SER A 882 11.05 25.30 13.21
N HIS A 883 11.63 26.39 13.72
CA HIS A 883 11.21 26.99 14.97
C HIS A 883 10.77 28.42 14.76
N ARG A 884 9.55 28.76 15.21
CA ARG A 884 9.07 30.13 15.28
C ARG A 884 9.50 30.76 16.60
N LEU A 885 10.22 31.85 16.52
CA LEU A 885 10.71 32.65 17.64
C LEU A 885 9.90 33.91 17.80
N ALA A 886 9.50 34.23 19.02
CA ALA A 886 8.87 35.53 19.32
C ALA A 886 9.79 36.69 18.99
N ALA A 887 9.24 37.84 18.64
CA ALA A 887 10.04 39.04 18.33
C ALA A 887 10.89 39.53 19.52
N ASP A 888 10.45 39.27 20.75
CA ASP A 888 11.15 39.59 22.01
C ASP A 888 11.97 38.44 22.60
N HIS A 889 12.17 37.31 21.82
CA HIS A 889 12.95 36.18 22.27
C HIS A 889 14.32 36.62 22.81
N PRO A 890 14.79 36.06 23.97
CA PRO A 890 16.06 36.45 24.60
C PRO A 890 17.26 36.47 23.64
N ALA A 891 17.35 35.46 22.77
CA ALA A 891 18.40 35.31 21.77
C ALA A 891 18.52 36.48 20.79
N LEU A 892 17.42 37.23 20.56
CA LEU A 892 17.32 38.27 19.55
C LEU A 892 17.57 39.68 20.12
N ARG A 893 17.63 39.81 21.44
CA ARG A 893 17.77 41.09 22.09
C ARG A 893 19.09 41.79 21.73
N GLY A 894 18.99 43.04 21.28
CA GLY A 894 20.15 43.83 20.90
C GLY A 894 20.86 43.39 19.62
N ARG A 895 20.24 42.54 18.83
CA ARG A 895 20.76 42.09 17.54
C ARG A 895 20.23 42.98 16.39
N ASP A 896 21.03 43.08 15.33
CA ASP A 896 20.57 43.66 14.07
C ASP A 896 19.74 42.60 13.32
N LEU A 897 18.44 42.86 13.26
CA LEU A 897 17.44 42.03 12.60
C LEU A 897 16.86 42.71 11.36
N SER A 898 17.59 43.70 10.81
CA SER A 898 17.21 44.33 9.56
C SER A 898 17.17 43.31 8.42
N ALA A 899 16.20 43.47 7.54
CA ALA A 899 16.04 42.62 6.37
C ALA A 899 17.26 42.73 5.44
N LYS A 900 17.82 41.61 5.03
CA LYS A 900 19.01 41.47 4.18
C LYS A 900 18.66 40.83 2.81
N GLY A 901 17.41 40.97 2.39
CA GLY A 901 16.88 40.32 1.20
C GLY A 901 16.36 38.90 1.45
N THR A 902 15.85 38.29 0.41
CA THR A 902 15.32 36.90 0.47
C THR A 902 16.43 35.86 0.60
N VAL A 903 16.06 34.64 0.96
CA VAL A 903 17.01 33.50 0.97
C VAL A 903 17.63 33.33 -0.42
N PHE A 904 16.87 33.55 -1.49
CA PHE A 904 17.36 33.49 -2.87
C PHE A 904 18.46 34.52 -3.16
N GLU A 905 18.33 35.75 -2.68
CA GLU A 905 19.30 36.81 -2.90
C GLU A 905 20.56 36.68 -2.04
N ASN A 906 20.45 36.01 -0.88
CA ASN A 906 21.53 35.84 0.08
C ASN A 906 22.45 34.66 -0.21
N GLU A 907 22.14 33.79 -1.15
CA GLU A 907 23.05 32.73 -1.56
C GLU A 907 24.10 33.29 -2.54
N PRO A 908 25.38 33.00 -2.33
CA PRO A 908 26.40 33.31 -3.32
C PRO A 908 26.00 32.58 -4.63
N SER A 909 26.02 33.32 -5.74
CA SER A 909 25.73 32.71 -7.05
C SER A 909 26.49 31.40 -7.16
N PRO A 910 25.82 30.28 -7.38
CA PRO A 910 26.50 28.98 -7.49
C PRO A 910 27.53 29.13 -8.60
N GLY A 911 28.79 28.81 -8.32
CA GLY A 911 29.86 28.80 -9.32
C GLY A 911 29.39 28.02 -10.54
N ILE A 912 29.96 28.30 -11.73
CA ILE A 912 29.56 27.68 -13.01
C ILE A 912 29.33 26.16 -12.90
N GLY A 913 30.04 25.46 -11.98
CA GLY A 913 29.82 24.04 -11.66
C GLY A 913 28.45 23.69 -11.04
N ALA A 914 27.85 24.55 -10.23
CA ALA A 914 26.54 24.26 -9.62
C ALA A 914 25.38 24.62 -10.58
N ARG A 915 25.55 25.63 -11.44
CA ARG A 915 24.59 25.90 -12.53
C ARG A 915 24.58 24.76 -13.56
N THR A 916 25.75 24.18 -13.85
CA THR A 916 25.86 22.99 -14.71
C THR A 916 25.30 21.74 -14.00
N GLY A 917 25.39 21.63 -12.67
CA GLY A 917 24.81 20.53 -11.89
C GLY A 917 23.28 20.49 -11.97
N GLY A 918 22.60 21.62 -11.81
CA GLY A 918 21.13 21.72 -11.94
C GLY A 918 20.64 21.50 -13.38
N VAL A 919 21.38 21.97 -14.37
CA VAL A 919 21.11 21.70 -15.79
C VAL A 919 21.51 20.26 -16.12
N ALA A 920 22.65 19.77 -15.61
CA ALA A 920 23.08 18.38 -15.78
C ALA A 920 22.10 17.40 -15.10
N LEU A 921 21.50 17.73 -13.95
CA LEU A 921 20.51 16.89 -13.30
C LEU A 921 19.17 16.89 -14.07
N ARG A 922 18.77 18.03 -14.65
CA ARG A 922 17.61 18.09 -15.56
C ARG A 922 17.88 17.37 -16.88
N LEU A 923 19.07 17.52 -17.43
CA LEU A 923 19.54 16.78 -18.60
C LEU A 923 19.75 15.30 -18.24
N ALA A 924 20.34 14.98 -17.09
CA ALA A 924 20.51 13.61 -16.61
C ALA A 924 19.16 12.96 -16.33
N HIS A 925 18.17 13.69 -15.79
CA HIS A 925 16.81 13.18 -15.63
C HIS A 925 16.11 12.97 -16.98
N GLY A 926 16.22 13.93 -17.90
CA GLY A 926 15.76 13.78 -19.28
C GLY A 926 16.51 12.68 -20.04
N VAL A 927 17.84 12.64 -19.89
CA VAL A 927 18.71 11.61 -20.47
C VAL A 927 18.48 10.26 -19.80
N LEU A 928 18.37 10.19 -18.48
CA LEU A 928 18.06 8.93 -17.75
C LEU A 928 16.68 8.41 -18.14
N LYS A 929 15.68 9.30 -18.26
CA LYS A 929 14.36 8.94 -18.77
C LYS A 929 14.41 8.47 -20.22
N THR A 930 15.20 9.14 -21.06
CA THR A 930 15.43 8.76 -22.46
C THR A 930 16.31 7.52 -22.58
N TRP A 931 17.32 7.36 -21.72
CA TRP A 931 18.16 6.15 -21.63
C TRP A 931 17.42 4.94 -21.08
N VAL A 932 16.60 5.11 -20.07
CA VAL A 932 15.72 4.05 -19.54
C VAL A 932 14.69 3.64 -20.60
N LEU A 933 14.09 4.61 -21.28
CA LEU A 933 13.19 4.33 -22.42
C LEU A 933 13.95 3.73 -23.61
N GLY A 934 15.16 4.20 -23.91
CA GLY A 934 16.02 3.67 -24.96
C GLY A 934 16.59 2.28 -24.64
N ALA A 935 16.95 2.01 -23.39
CA ALA A 935 17.39 0.69 -22.93
C ALA A 935 16.22 -0.31 -22.91
N LEU A 936 15.03 0.12 -22.50
CA LEU A 936 13.80 -0.68 -22.60
C LEU A 936 13.44 -0.94 -24.07
N ALA A 937 13.53 0.06 -24.95
CA ALA A 937 13.31 -0.13 -26.37
C ALA A 937 14.38 -1.05 -27.03
N ALA A 938 15.66 -0.93 -26.64
CA ALA A 938 16.72 -1.81 -27.10
C ALA A 938 16.58 -3.25 -26.58
N LEU A 939 16.11 -3.42 -25.33
CA LEU A 939 15.76 -4.73 -24.77
C LEU A 939 14.56 -5.34 -25.51
N LEU A 940 13.56 -4.55 -25.83
CA LEU A 940 12.40 -4.98 -26.62
C LEU A 940 12.77 -5.36 -28.05
N VAL A 941 13.63 -4.56 -28.71
CA VAL A 941 14.14 -4.88 -30.06
C VAL A 941 15.06 -6.11 -30.00
N GLY A 942 15.87 -6.25 -28.97
CA GLY A 942 16.72 -7.42 -28.72
C GLY A 942 15.92 -8.70 -28.49
N THR A 943 14.88 -8.64 -27.65
CA THR A 943 13.96 -9.77 -27.40
C THR A 943 13.14 -10.11 -28.65
N ALA A 944 12.61 -9.12 -29.36
CA ALA A 944 11.91 -9.34 -30.62
C ALA A 944 12.83 -9.96 -31.69
N ALA A 945 14.07 -9.48 -31.83
CA ALA A 945 15.06 -10.05 -32.73
C ALA A 945 15.49 -11.47 -32.33
N TRP A 946 15.56 -11.76 -31.02
CA TRP A 946 15.83 -13.10 -30.48
C TRP A 946 14.65 -14.07 -30.74
N LEU A 947 13.42 -13.62 -30.51
CA LEU A 947 12.20 -14.38 -30.80
C LEU A 947 12.05 -14.66 -32.31
N ILE A 948 12.36 -13.66 -33.17
CA ILE A 948 12.34 -13.83 -34.62
C ILE A 948 13.43 -14.81 -35.07
N ARG A 949 14.64 -14.75 -34.51
CA ARG A 949 15.71 -15.73 -34.75
C ARG A 949 15.35 -17.12 -34.24
N GLY A 950 14.69 -17.23 -33.09
CA GLY A 950 14.16 -18.50 -32.54
C GLY A 950 13.12 -19.13 -33.46
N ARG A 951 12.17 -18.32 -33.99
CA ARG A 951 11.16 -18.77 -34.97
C ARG A 951 11.76 -19.14 -36.31
N LEU A 952 12.76 -18.41 -36.80
CA LEU A 952 13.45 -18.74 -38.05
C LEU A 952 14.27 -20.03 -37.91
N ARG A 953 14.93 -20.28 -36.78
CA ARG A 953 15.64 -21.57 -36.54
C ARG A 953 14.72 -22.77 -36.41
N ARG A 954 13.47 -22.60 -35.95
CA ARG A 954 12.45 -23.67 -35.88
C ARG A 954 11.75 -23.93 -37.22
N ARG A 955 11.92 -23.06 -38.23
CA ARG A 955 11.42 -23.27 -39.60
C ARG A 955 12.45 -23.89 -40.55
N THR A 956 13.71 -24.00 -40.12
CA THR A 956 14.81 -24.58 -40.89
C THR A 956 15.33 -25.88 -40.25
N ALA A 957 14.73 -26.38 -39.17
CA ALA A 957 14.82 -27.75 -38.66
C ALA A 957 13.43 -28.39 -38.87
#